data_dd1c3b29115bdc130ef6e4d6ea8919a0
#
_entry.id   dd1c3b29115bdc130ef6e4d6ea8919a0
#
_cell.length_a   1.000
_cell.length_b   1.000
_cell.length_c   1.000
_cell.angle_alpha   90.00
_cell.angle_beta   90.00
_cell.angle_gamma   90.00
#
_symmetry.space_group_name_H-M   'P 1'
#
loop_
_entity.id
_entity.type
_entity.pdbx_description
1 polymer ?
#
loop_
_entity_poly.entity_id
_entity_poly.type
_entity_poly.pdbx_seq_one_letter_code
_entity_poly.pdbx_strand_id
1 'polypeptide(L)'
;MTAALSPLAHDPRELAAARQALREVFGHKEFRPGQPEVIAAVLHGRDVLAVMPTGGGKSVCYQIPALLADGGVTVVVSPLLSLMKDQVDALRANGVEVAQINSTIPREEQTQVLQDAIAGRLKMLYVAPERFGDGGFMTALRSCQVNLLAIDEAHCISQWGHDFRPAYRDLGGVRARLNNPPIIALTATADPLVRDDIVARLGLREPEIQVSGFDRPNLHFDVVRVKSQKEKHELIAEKLKSLGQESAIVYCGTKKKVEEVTDYLQRQRIKCARYHAGMDPDERKRIQDAFARDTLRIIVATNAFGMGIDKPDVRMVLHHDMPGEIESYYQEAGRAGRDGEPAECTLFFAPRDRSLREFFIELSHPEPHTVLDVYRALTGAPNGRAHVRELMTSDDEPGINAAIQALQESGLAERRGQMVFITGRGTEDDIDLAGLEAHRAHTFAKLDAMQRYAESRTCLRARILDYFGDTGFSPACGNCGPCMAPVAKHAAAPEPGEARYDEETVFHALRQVRMRFAEETNVPPYVIFADATLREMAHKLPRTKAEMLAVGGVGQVKYDKYGEAFLSVTKAATAPKLPAGSANPPTTRIRGPLPEVAMRSRDGRTIPDSVRRTWELLRSGLDIAEVAAERGYSVSTISNHMATLIDHREIEEITQWVDDATLMRIRKAVGDGPMGALGPIKEALGDEVSYEQLHLARAIINRI
;
A
#
# COMPACT_ATOMS: atom_id res chain seq x y z
N MET A 1 23.93 -12.50 -9.31
CA MET A 1 25.31 -12.36 -8.76
C MET A 1 25.39 -10.97 -8.12
N THR A 2 25.03 -10.85 -6.89
CA THR A 2 25.16 -9.63 -6.08
C THR A 2 26.62 -9.57 -5.61
N ALA A 3 27.43 -8.78 -6.29
CA ALA A 3 28.74 -8.40 -5.78
C ALA A 3 28.50 -7.53 -4.53
N ALA A 4 28.86 -8.02 -3.37
CA ALA A 4 29.00 -7.20 -2.17
C ALA A 4 30.06 -6.15 -2.46
N LEU A 5 29.63 -4.91 -2.71
CA LEU A 5 30.50 -3.76 -2.82
C LEU A 5 31.17 -3.56 -1.45
N SER A 6 32.49 -3.61 -1.44
CA SER A 6 33.27 -3.31 -0.22
C SER A 6 32.87 -1.95 0.34
N PRO A 7 32.74 -1.80 1.67
CA PRO A 7 32.47 -0.51 2.27
C PRO A 7 33.56 0.48 1.83
N LEU A 8 33.14 1.59 1.24
CA LEU A 8 34.03 2.67 0.83
C LEU A 8 34.83 3.14 2.05
N ALA A 9 36.14 3.17 1.92
CA ALA A 9 36.99 3.82 2.91
C ALA A 9 36.72 5.33 2.83
N HIS A 10 35.86 5.84 3.73
CA HIS A 10 35.53 7.26 3.82
C HIS A 10 36.78 8.06 4.17
N ASP A 11 37.05 9.16 3.46
CA ASP A 11 38.10 10.09 3.87
C ASP A 11 37.71 10.69 5.24
N PRO A 12 38.49 10.43 6.32
CA PRO A 12 38.17 10.97 7.64
C PRO A 12 38.04 12.50 7.66
N ARG A 13 38.67 13.21 6.71
CA ARG A 13 38.65 14.68 6.61
C ARG A 13 37.30 15.19 6.08
N GLU A 14 36.73 14.54 5.10
CA GLU A 14 35.41 14.91 4.54
C GLU A 14 34.28 14.73 5.56
N LEU A 15 34.27 13.61 6.27
CA LEU A 15 33.34 13.40 7.38
C LEU A 15 33.59 14.33 8.57
N ALA A 16 34.84 14.82 8.77
CA ALA A 16 35.13 15.82 9.79
C ALA A 16 34.47 17.16 9.46
N ALA A 17 34.57 17.65 8.23
CA ALA A 17 33.90 18.87 7.78
C ALA A 17 32.36 18.74 7.86
N ALA A 18 31.83 17.59 7.45
CA ALA A 18 30.39 17.30 7.56
C ALA A 18 29.91 17.29 9.02
N ARG A 19 30.67 16.71 9.95
CA ARG A 19 30.36 16.75 11.40
C ARG A 19 30.45 18.15 11.97
N GLN A 20 31.39 18.97 11.48
CA GLN A 20 31.49 20.36 11.88
C GLN A 20 30.24 21.14 11.42
N ALA A 21 29.85 21.02 10.17
CA ALA A 21 28.62 21.66 9.65
C ALA A 21 27.36 21.17 10.41
N LEU A 22 27.28 19.87 10.76
CA LEU A 22 26.20 19.32 11.57
C LEU A 22 26.08 20.01 12.95
N ARG A 23 27.22 20.28 13.59
CA ARG A 23 27.22 20.93 14.91
C ARG A 23 26.94 22.42 14.82
N GLU A 24 27.56 23.11 13.88
CA GLU A 24 27.48 24.58 13.77
C GLU A 24 26.15 25.05 13.26
N VAL A 25 25.59 24.35 12.25
CA VAL A 25 24.35 24.78 11.58
C VAL A 25 23.12 24.14 12.21
N PHE A 26 23.19 22.85 12.54
CA PHE A 26 22.03 22.08 13.01
C PHE A 26 22.04 21.79 14.52
N GLY A 27 23.13 22.10 15.22
CA GLY A 27 23.28 21.88 16.68
C GLY A 27 23.35 20.41 17.12
N HIS A 28 23.49 19.47 16.18
CA HIS A 28 23.57 18.04 16.51
C HIS A 28 25.01 17.60 16.72
N LYS A 29 25.25 16.76 17.72
CA LYS A 29 26.59 16.30 18.10
C LYS A 29 27.11 15.20 17.16
N GLU A 30 26.24 14.28 16.78
CA GLU A 30 26.58 13.08 15.99
C GLU A 30 25.54 12.82 14.90
N PHE A 31 25.97 12.15 13.84
CA PHE A 31 25.08 11.64 12.81
C PHE A 31 24.25 10.47 13.31
N ARG A 32 23.06 10.32 12.76
CA ARG A 32 22.24 9.11 12.93
C ARG A 32 22.75 7.97 12.05
N PRO A 33 22.43 6.70 12.39
CA PRO A 33 22.81 5.55 11.56
C PRO A 33 22.37 5.73 10.10
N GLY A 34 23.27 5.42 9.17
CA GLY A 34 23.07 5.54 7.72
C GLY A 34 23.35 6.94 7.14
N GLN A 35 23.33 8.02 7.93
CA GLN A 35 23.61 9.37 7.42
C GLN A 35 25.07 9.55 6.96
N PRO A 36 26.11 9.06 7.68
CA PRO A 36 27.50 9.21 7.24
C PRO A 36 27.75 8.58 5.87
N GLU A 37 27.21 7.39 5.63
CA GLU A 37 27.37 6.64 4.39
C GLU A 37 26.74 7.39 3.22
N VAL A 38 25.50 7.88 3.41
CA VAL A 38 24.78 8.68 2.41
C VAL A 38 25.52 9.98 2.11
N ILE A 39 25.92 10.73 3.14
CA ILE A 39 26.62 12.02 2.97
C ILE A 39 27.94 11.83 2.24
N ALA A 40 28.73 10.83 2.62
CA ALA A 40 29.98 10.53 1.95
C ALA A 40 29.79 10.17 0.47
N ALA A 41 28.82 9.33 0.14
CA ALA A 41 28.51 8.97 -1.23
C ALA A 41 28.12 10.21 -2.08
N VAL A 42 27.30 11.12 -1.52
CA VAL A 42 26.92 12.37 -2.19
C VAL A 42 28.13 13.30 -2.39
N LEU A 43 29.00 13.45 -1.38
CA LEU A 43 30.21 14.27 -1.50
C LEU A 43 31.19 13.73 -2.55
N HIS A 44 31.19 12.41 -2.79
CA HIS A 44 31.94 11.78 -3.89
C HIS A 44 31.24 11.88 -5.27
N GLY A 45 30.11 12.61 -5.38
CA GLY A 45 29.37 12.79 -6.62
C GLY A 45 28.64 11.54 -7.11
N ARG A 46 28.39 10.55 -6.23
CA ARG A 46 27.63 9.35 -6.56
C ARG A 46 26.11 9.61 -6.46
N ASP A 47 25.36 8.88 -7.26
CA ASP A 47 23.92 8.82 -7.09
C ASP A 47 23.57 7.98 -5.85
N VAL A 48 22.55 8.39 -5.10
CA VAL A 48 22.15 7.74 -3.86
C VAL A 48 20.65 7.54 -3.82
N LEU A 49 20.20 6.38 -3.36
CA LEU A 49 18.84 6.13 -2.90
C LEU A 49 18.88 5.88 -1.38
N ALA A 50 18.38 6.85 -0.61
CA ALA A 50 18.31 6.75 0.85
C ALA A 50 16.88 6.45 1.30
N VAL A 51 16.67 5.26 1.85
CA VAL A 51 15.41 4.83 2.44
C VAL A 51 15.55 4.88 3.95
N MET A 52 15.01 5.93 4.56
CA MET A 52 15.18 6.25 5.98
C MET A 52 13.84 6.74 6.55
N PRO A 53 13.43 6.35 7.77
CA PRO A 53 12.13 6.64 8.31
C PRO A 53 11.87 8.13 8.48
N THR A 54 10.58 8.49 8.64
CA THR A 54 10.18 9.82 9.07
C THR A 54 10.82 10.17 10.42
N GLY A 55 11.40 11.36 10.54
CA GLY A 55 12.18 11.75 11.71
C GLY A 55 13.62 11.19 11.72
N GLY A 56 14.02 10.39 10.74
CA GLY A 56 15.39 9.87 10.56
C GLY A 56 16.44 10.91 10.18
N GLY A 57 16.02 12.15 9.91
CA GLY A 57 16.94 13.24 9.52
C GLY A 57 17.36 13.15 8.06
N LYS A 58 16.48 12.69 7.15
CA LYS A 58 16.73 12.61 5.70
C LYS A 58 17.24 13.91 5.10
N SER A 59 16.68 15.04 5.51
CA SER A 59 17.03 16.36 4.95
C SER A 59 18.52 16.71 5.18
N VAL A 60 19.09 16.32 6.30
CA VAL A 60 20.52 16.54 6.60
C VAL A 60 21.44 15.88 5.57
N CYS A 61 21.01 14.76 4.96
CA CYS A 61 21.78 14.01 3.98
C CYS A 61 22.05 14.78 2.67
N TYR A 62 21.21 15.76 2.30
CA TYR A 62 21.47 16.65 1.17
C TYR A 62 21.83 18.07 1.61
N GLN A 63 21.37 18.51 2.79
CA GLN A 63 21.66 19.85 3.29
C GLN A 63 23.15 20.03 3.63
N ILE A 64 23.77 19.06 4.27
CA ILE A 64 25.22 19.12 4.59
C ILE A 64 26.07 19.13 3.33
N PRO A 65 25.92 18.25 2.33
CA PRO A 65 26.64 18.37 1.06
C PRO A 65 26.41 19.71 0.37
N ALA A 66 25.20 20.26 0.40
CA ALA A 66 24.92 21.58 -0.15
C ALA A 66 25.68 22.71 0.54
N LEU A 67 25.85 22.64 1.86
CA LEU A 67 26.62 23.62 2.64
C LEU A 67 28.12 23.55 2.34
N LEU A 68 28.65 22.34 2.15
CA LEU A 68 30.06 22.08 1.90
C LEU A 68 30.49 22.31 0.44
N ALA A 69 29.53 22.45 -0.48
CA ALA A 69 29.84 22.69 -1.88
C ALA A 69 30.50 24.07 -2.08
N ASP A 70 31.64 24.11 -2.82
CA ASP A 70 32.42 25.32 -3.09
C ASP A 70 31.70 26.32 -4.00
N GLY A 71 30.60 25.96 -4.63
CA GLY A 71 29.80 26.80 -5.50
C GLY A 71 28.58 26.07 -6.06
N GLY A 72 27.80 26.80 -6.85
CA GLY A 72 26.56 26.24 -7.42
C GLY A 72 25.40 26.14 -6.41
N VAL A 73 24.29 25.59 -6.86
CA VAL A 73 23.06 25.45 -6.07
C VAL A 73 22.62 23.98 -6.01
N THR A 74 22.22 23.53 -4.85
CA THR A 74 21.49 22.25 -4.69
C THR A 74 20.02 22.49 -4.94
N VAL A 75 19.46 21.81 -5.94
CA VAL A 75 18.02 21.85 -6.24
C VAL A 75 17.31 20.74 -5.48
N VAL A 76 16.33 21.11 -4.65
CA VAL A 76 15.56 20.18 -3.83
C VAL A 76 14.13 20.12 -4.35
N VAL A 77 13.72 18.97 -4.85
CA VAL A 77 12.33 18.72 -5.29
C VAL A 77 11.54 18.16 -4.11
N SER A 78 10.45 18.83 -3.75
CA SER A 78 9.57 18.37 -2.65
C SER A 78 8.10 18.50 -3.06
N PRO A 79 7.24 17.50 -2.68
CA PRO A 79 5.84 17.46 -3.15
C PRO A 79 4.89 18.37 -2.35
N LEU A 80 5.34 18.97 -1.25
CA LEU A 80 4.49 19.66 -0.29
C LEU A 80 4.95 21.07 -0.01
N LEU A 81 4.11 22.05 -0.35
CA LEU A 81 4.39 23.48 -0.17
C LEU A 81 4.62 23.86 1.31
N SER A 82 3.87 23.25 2.23
CA SER A 82 4.04 23.48 3.68
C SER A 82 5.40 22.98 4.16
N LEU A 83 5.78 21.75 3.77
CA LEU A 83 7.09 21.19 4.13
C LEU A 83 8.24 21.99 3.57
N MET A 84 8.14 22.42 2.31
CA MET A 84 9.13 23.30 1.69
C MET A 84 9.31 24.58 2.49
N LYS A 85 8.19 25.21 2.88
CA LYS A 85 8.21 26.44 3.67
C LYS A 85 8.90 26.24 5.03
N ASP A 86 8.51 25.19 5.75
CA ASP A 86 9.07 24.90 7.07
C ASP A 86 10.59 24.62 7.00
N GLN A 87 11.05 23.87 5.96
CA GLN A 87 12.47 23.61 5.73
C GLN A 87 13.23 24.89 5.39
N VAL A 88 12.68 25.73 4.51
CA VAL A 88 13.29 27.01 4.13
C VAL A 88 13.37 27.96 5.31
N ASP A 89 12.29 28.09 6.10
CA ASP A 89 12.27 28.96 7.28
C ASP A 89 13.27 28.51 8.33
N ALA A 90 13.38 27.19 8.59
CA ALA A 90 14.34 26.62 9.54
C ALA A 90 15.81 26.85 9.08
N LEU A 91 16.11 26.67 7.79
CA LEU A 91 17.45 26.89 7.26
C LEU A 91 17.84 28.37 7.30
N ARG A 92 16.92 29.28 6.94
CA ARG A 92 17.15 30.74 7.06
C ARG A 92 17.39 31.18 8.49
N ALA A 93 16.65 30.62 9.45
CA ALA A 93 16.89 30.86 10.87
C ALA A 93 18.29 30.44 11.34
N ASN A 94 18.87 29.45 10.67
CA ASN A 94 20.24 28.98 10.91
C ASN A 94 21.29 29.71 10.04
N GLY A 95 20.90 30.81 9.36
CA GLY A 95 21.82 31.63 8.56
C GLY A 95 22.19 31.05 7.19
N VAL A 96 21.41 30.08 6.67
CA VAL A 96 21.67 29.48 5.36
C VAL A 96 20.91 30.23 4.26
N GLU A 97 21.63 30.59 3.18
CA GLU A 97 21.05 31.22 2.00
C GLU A 97 20.25 30.20 1.18
N VAL A 98 18.93 30.22 1.35
CA VAL A 98 17.98 29.28 0.73
C VAL A 98 16.71 29.99 0.28
N ALA A 99 16.15 29.53 -0.82
CA ALA A 99 14.86 30.02 -1.33
C ALA A 99 13.96 28.88 -1.80
N GLN A 100 12.70 29.21 -2.12
CA GLN A 100 11.76 28.26 -2.72
C GLN A 100 11.05 28.88 -3.93
N ILE A 101 10.64 28.02 -4.89
CA ILE A 101 9.81 28.38 -6.03
C ILE A 101 8.65 27.41 -6.15
N ASN A 102 7.43 27.95 -6.07
CA ASN A 102 6.19 27.19 -6.21
C ASN A 102 5.06 28.08 -6.78
N SER A 103 3.87 27.51 -6.98
CA SER A 103 2.75 28.21 -7.60
C SER A 103 2.13 29.35 -6.76
N THR A 104 2.44 29.42 -5.46
CA THR A 104 1.89 30.46 -4.56
C THR A 104 2.75 31.72 -4.49
N ILE A 105 3.97 31.67 -5.02
CA ILE A 105 4.92 32.78 -4.99
C ILE A 105 4.69 33.69 -6.23
N PRO A 106 4.61 35.02 -6.06
CA PRO A 106 4.49 35.98 -7.18
C PRO A 106 5.61 35.83 -8.22
N ARG A 107 5.31 36.07 -9.49
CA ARG A 107 6.27 35.90 -10.59
C ARG A 107 7.52 36.79 -10.45
N GLU A 108 7.37 37.99 -9.95
CA GLU A 108 8.48 38.93 -9.72
C GLU A 108 9.45 38.33 -8.68
N GLU A 109 8.94 37.78 -7.58
CA GLU A 109 9.75 37.15 -6.56
C GLU A 109 10.41 35.86 -7.08
N GLN A 110 9.69 35.05 -7.86
CA GLN A 110 10.31 33.88 -8.53
C GLN A 110 11.47 34.29 -9.45
N THR A 111 11.33 35.38 -10.19
CA THR A 111 12.39 35.91 -11.07
C THR A 111 13.61 36.34 -10.26
N GLN A 112 13.40 37.04 -9.15
CA GLN A 112 14.49 37.45 -8.26
C GLN A 112 15.22 36.23 -7.67
N VAL A 113 14.50 35.24 -7.21
CA VAL A 113 15.07 33.98 -6.68
C VAL A 113 15.92 33.26 -7.74
N LEU A 114 15.46 33.22 -8.99
CA LEU A 114 16.26 32.64 -10.09
C LEU A 114 17.53 33.44 -10.38
N GLN A 115 17.46 34.79 -10.35
CA GLN A 115 18.64 35.63 -10.49
C GLN A 115 19.64 35.39 -9.33
N ASP A 116 19.17 35.21 -8.12
CA ASP A 116 20.01 34.90 -6.96
C ASP A 116 20.68 33.53 -7.09
N ALA A 117 19.95 32.53 -7.63
CA ALA A 117 20.51 31.22 -7.92
C ALA A 117 21.56 31.25 -9.03
N ILE A 118 21.30 31.96 -10.13
CA ILE A 118 22.26 32.15 -11.24
C ILE A 118 23.51 32.86 -10.76
N ALA A 119 23.37 33.86 -9.88
CA ALA A 119 24.48 34.61 -9.32
C ALA A 119 25.27 33.83 -8.24
N GLY A 120 24.88 32.59 -7.91
CA GLY A 120 25.53 31.76 -6.91
C GLY A 120 25.33 32.24 -5.47
N ARG A 121 24.30 33.05 -5.20
CA ARG A 121 23.97 33.54 -3.87
C ARG A 121 23.20 32.54 -3.01
N LEU A 122 22.63 31.49 -3.62
CA LEU A 122 21.86 30.45 -2.91
C LEU A 122 22.64 29.16 -2.79
N LYS A 123 22.65 28.58 -1.62
CA LYS A 123 23.15 27.20 -1.38
C LYS A 123 22.10 26.15 -1.81
N MET A 124 20.83 26.44 -1.55
CA MET A 124 19.74 25.50 -1.88
C MET A 124 18.53 26.25 -2.49
N LEU A 125 17.87 25.60 -3.44
CA LEU A 125 16.64 26.05 -4.06
C LEU A 125 15.59 24.92 -3.99
N TYR A 126 14.55 25.12 -3.16
CA TYR A 126 13.42 24.19 -3.08
C TYR A 126 12.43 24.48 -4.20
N VAL A 127 12.01 23.44 -4.93
CA VAL A 127 11.18 23.53 -6.13
C VAL A 127 10.04 22.55 -6.09
N ALA A 128 8.82 23.03 -6.36
CA ALA A 128 7.68 22.15 -6.55
C ALA A 128 7.81 21.38 -7.88
N PRO A 129 7.47 20.08 -7.95
CA PRO A 129 7.74 19.24 -9.12
C PRO A 129 7.07 19.74 -10.40
N GLU A 130 5.91 20.39 -10.32
CA GLU A 130 5.16 20.95 -11.46
C GLU A 130 5.94 22.04 -12.19
N ARG A 131 6.92 22.68 -11.56
CA ARG A 131 7.73 23.75 -12.17
C ARG A 131 8.67 23.23 -13.26
N PHE A 132 9.04 21.96 -13.22
CA PHE A 132 9.91 21.36 -14.26
C PHE A 132 9.22 21.21 -15.62
N GLY A 133 7.90 21.31 -15.69
CA GLY A 133 7.12 21.42 -16.91
C GLY A 133 7.14 22.81 -17.56
N ASP A 134 7.56 23.86 -16.82
CA ASP A 134 7.64 25.23 -17.32
C ASP A 134 8.96 25.44 -18.08
N GLY A 135 8.88 25.71 -19.40
CA GLY A 135 10.05 25.92 -20.27
C GLY A 135 10.88 27.15 -19.87
N GLY A 136 10.25 28.21 -19.39
CA GLY A 136 10.93 29.42 -18.93
C GLY A 136 11.74 29.17 -17.66
N PHE A 137 11.15 28.48 -16.70
CA PHE A 137 11.81 28.04 -15.47
C PHE A 137 13.03 27.15 -15.78
N MET A 138 12.84 26.16 -16.64
CA MET A 138 13.93 25.25 -17.03
C MET A 138 15.06 25.94 -17.76
N THR A 139 14.75 26.95 -18.58
CA THR A 139 15.79 27.76 -19.26
C THR A 139 16.62 28.56 -18.27
N ALA A 140 15.98 29.18 -17.28
CA ALA A 140 16.69 29.90 -16.22
C ALA A 140 17.52 28.92 -15.32
N LEU A 141 16.96 27.78 -14.97
CA LEU A 141 17.64 26.80 -14.14
C LEU A 141 18.88 26.17 -14.81
N ARG A 142 18.87 26.06 -16.17
CA ARG A 142 20.06 25.65 -16.94
C ARG A 142 21.22 26.63 -16.85
N SER A 143 20.93 27.89 -16.58
CA SER A 143 21.96 28.94 -16.38
C SER A 143 22.58 28.88 -14.99
N CYS A 144 21.97 28.11 -14.05
CA CYS A 144 22.55 27.86 -12.74
C CYS A 144 23.55 26.71 -12.83
N GLN A 145 24.63 26.80 -12.05
CA GLN A 145 25.48 25.64 -11.79
C GLN A 145 24.78 24.75 -10.75
N VAL A 146 24.04 23.73 -11.21
CA VAL A 146 23.40 22.75 -10.31
C VAL A 146 24.42 21.69 -9.91
N ASN A 147 24.79 21.63 -8.63
CA ASN A 147 25.77 20.70 -8.11
C ASN A 147 25.17 19.39 -7.56
N LEU A 148 23.90 19.42 -7.18
CA LEU A 148 23.16 18.24 -6.65
C LEU A 148 21.66 18.41 -6.96
N LEU A 149 21.00 17.32 -7.35
CA LEU A 149 19.55 17.25 -7.47
C LEU A 149 19.03 16.32 -6.35
N ALA A 150 18.39 16.88 -5.34
CA ALA A 150 17.79 16.13 -4.24
C ALA A 150 16.29 15.95 -4.52
N ILE A 151 15.84 14.70 -4.54
CA ILE A 151 14.44 14.33 -4.74
C ILE A 151 13.88 13.82 -3.42
N ASP A 152 13.16 14.68 -2.71
CA ASP A 152 12.49 14.32 -1.47
C ASP A 152 11.17 13.60 -1.77
N GLU A 153 10.77 12.70 -0.88
CA GLU A 153 9.62 11.79 -1.04
C GLU A 153 9.64 11.08 -2.41
N ALA A 154 10.81 10.53 -2.76
CA ALA A 154 11.06 9.93 -4.07
C ALA A 154 10.09 8.78 -4.43
N HIS A 155 9.43 8.15 -3.45
CA HIS A 155 8.37 7.16 -3.69
C HIS A 155 7.21 7.71 -4.52
N CYS A 156 7.02 9.05 -4.54
CA CYS A 156 6.01 9.71 -5.37
C CYS A 156 6.22 9.52 -6.89
N ILE A 157 7.41 9.11 -7.34
CA ILE A 157 7.66 8.82 -8.76
C ILE A 157 7.12 7.46 -9.18
N SER A 158 6.97 6.54 -8.23
CA SER A 158 6.59 5.16 -8.47
C SER A 158 5.07 4.99 -8.44
N GLN A 159 4.52 4.36 -9.45
CA GLN A 159 3.12 3.95 -9.45
C GLN A 159 2.84 2.86 -8.38
N TRP A 160 3.87 2.13 -7.96
CA TRP A 160 3.79 1.13 -6.91
C TRP A 160 3.88 1.74 -5.51
N GLY A 161 4.23 3.06 -5.41
CA GLY A 161 4.30 3.80 -4.16
C GLY A 161 2.91 4.20 -3.63
N HIS A 162 2.83 4.45 -2.35
CA HIS A 162 1.57 4.78 -1.66
C HIS A 162 1.03 6.21 -1.94
N ASP A 163 1.83 7.11 -2.53
CA ASP A 163 1.46 8.49 -2.87
C ASP A 163 2.03 8.87 -4.26
N PHE A 164 1.63 8.11 -5.30
CA PHE A 164 2.04 8.42 -6.67
C PHE A 164 1.58 9.82 -7.10
N ARG A 165 2.50 10.59 -7.68
CA ARG A 165 2.23 11.94 -8.20
C ARG A 165 2.69 12.08 -9.65
N PRO A 166 1.77 12.35 -10.60
CA PRO A 166 2.11 12.48 -12.02
C PRO A 166 3.25 13.48 -12.29
N ALA A 167 3.32 14.59 -11.54
CA ALA A 167 4.38 15.58 -11.69
C ALA A 167 5.80 15.06 -11.37
N TYR A 168 5.90 13.98 -10.56
CA TYR A 168 7.19 13.33 -10.28
C TYR A 168 7.67 12.47 -11.44
N ARG A 169 6.77 11.94 -12.27
CA ARG A 169 7.12 11.12 -13.44
C ARG A 169 8.04 11.84 -14.41
N ASP A 170 7.85 13.15 -14.56
CA ASP A 170 8.63 13.98 -15.50
C ASP A 170 10.05 14.28 -15.02
N LEU A 171 10.37 13.98 -13.75
CA LEU A 171 11.70 14.22 -13.16
C LEU A 171 12.79 13.33 -13.77
N GLY A 172 12.48 12.17 -14.32
CA GLY A 172 13.46 11.30 -14.99
C GLY A 172 14.25 11.96 -16.09
N GLY A 173 13.64 12.91 -16.84
CA GLY A 173 14.30 13.68 -17.90
C GLY A 173 15.01 14.97 -17.43
N VAL A 174 14.79 15.40 -16.19
CA VAL A 174 15.29 16.70 -15.68
C VAL A 174 16.80 16.69 -15.55
N ARG A 175 17.40 15.61 -15.10
CA ARG A 175 18.85 15.45 -14.93
C ARG A 175 19.64 15.78 -16.19
N ALA A 176 19.28 15.20 -17.33
CA ALA A 176 19.93 15.43 -18.61
C ALA A 176 19.82 16.88 -19.06
N ARG A 177 18.77 17.57 -18.65
CA ARG A 177 18.52 18.98 -18.92
C ARG A 177 19.32 19.94 -18.03
N LEU A 178 19.93 19.43 -16.92
CA LEU A 178 20.69 20.20 -15.93
C LEU A 178 22.18 19.87 -15.89
N ASN A 179 22.78 19.45 -17.03
CA ASN A 179 24.20 19.06 -17.11
C ASN A 179 24.57 17.84 -16.25
N ASN A 180 23.64 16.94 -16.04
CA ASN A 180 23.84 15.65 -15.36
C ASN A 180 24.41 15.71 -13.93
N PRO A 181 23.88 16.53 -13.02
CA PRO A 181 24.31 16.53 -11.62
C PRO A 181 24.05 15.15 -10.99
N PRO A 182 24.77 14.79 -9.91
CA PRO A 182 24.43 13.63 -9.10
C PRO A 182 23.02 13.79 -8.52
N ILE A 183 22.33 12.65 -8.29
CA ILE A 183 21.00 12.63 -7.70
C ILE A 183 21.07 11.95 -6.33
N ILE A 184 20.45 12.57 -5.32
CA ILE A 184 20.07 11.91 -4.09
C ILE A 184 18.55 11.81 -4.05
N ALA A 185 18.03 10.59 -4.08
CA ALA A 185 16.62 10.27 -3.90
C ALA A 185 16.38 9.83 -2.45
N LEU A 186 15.41 10.46 -1.78
CA LEU A 186 15.13 10.18 -0.36
C LEU A 186 13.66 9.82 -0.19
N THR A 187 13.41 8.80 0.61
CA THR A 187 12.04 8.42 0.97
C THR A 187 11.98 7.84 2.37
N ALA A 188 10.81 7.92 3.01
CA ALA A 188 10.57 7.27 4.29
C ALA A 188 10.16 5.81 4.14
N THR A 189 9.59 5.43 3.00
CA THR A 189 8.94 4.14 2.80
C THR A 189 9.11 3.71 1.35
N ALA A 190 9.82 2.63 1.14
CA ALA A 190 9.94 1.98 -0.17
C ALA A 190 10.23 0.50 0.03
N ASP A 191 9.33 -0.36 -0.41
CA ASP A 191 9.58 -1.78 -0.56
C ASP A 191 10.57 -2.05 -1.72
N PRO A 192 11.09 -3.25 -1.90
CA PRO A 192 12.05 -3.54 -2.96
C PRO A 192 11.57 -3.15 -4.36
N LEU A 193 10.28 -3.36 -4.68
CA LEU A 193 9.72 -3.02 -5.99
C LEU A 193 9.71 -1.51 -6.24
N VAL A 194 9.31 -0.75 -5.22
CA VAL A 194 9.32 0.73 -5.27
C VAL A 194 10.76 1.26 -5.41
N ARG A 195 11.74 0.65 -4.73
CA ARG A 195 13.16 1.03 -4.85
C ARG A 195 13.68 0.85 -6.28
N ASP A 196 13.42 -0.31 -6.87
CA ASP A 196 13.84 -0.61 -8.24
C ASP A 196 13.20 0.35 -9.25
N ASP A 197 11.92 0.68 -9.07
CA ASP A 197 11.20 1.64 -9.91
C ASP A 197 11.73 3.07 -9.76
N ILE A 198 12.07 3.52 -8.54
CA ILE A 198 12.72 4.82 -8.30
C ILE A 198 14.06 4.89 -9.04
N VAL A 199 14.91 3.86 -8.91
CA VAL A 199 16.22 3.80 -9.58
C VAL A 199 16.05 3.89 -11.10
N ALA A 200 15.12 3.11 -11.66
CA ALA A 200 14.86 3.09 -13.09
C ALA A 200 14.31 4.42 -13.61
N ARG A 201 13.29 4.98 -12.96
CA ARG A 201 12.59 6.20 -13.42
C ARG A 201 13.42 7.46 -13.29
N LEU A 202 14.23 7.60 -12.22
CA LEU A 202 15.16 8.71 -12.06
C LEU A 202 16.45 8.52 -12.89
N GLY A 203 16.68 7.35 -13.46
CA GLY A 203 17.89 6.99 -14.19
C GLY A 203 19.14 7.11 -13.30
N LEU A 204 19.07 6.60 -12.07
CA LEU A 204 20.21 6.62 -11.14
C LEU A 204 21.33 5.73 -11.67
N ARG A 205 22.56 6.22 -11.62
CA ARG A 205 23.75 5.55 -12.17
C ARG A 205 24.48 4.83 -11.04
N GLU A 206 24.46 3.50 -11.04
CA GLU A 206 25.09 2.66 -10.02
C GLU A 206 24.93 3.24 -8.59
N PRO A 207 23.67 3.49 -8.16
CA PRO A 207 23.43 4.24 -6.95
C PRO A 207 23.90 3.49 -5.71
N GLU A 208 24.37 4.24 -4.71
CA GLU A 208 24.45 3.72 -3.35
C GLU A 208 23.03 3.61 -2.79
N ILE A 209 22.62 2.40 -2.43
CA ILE A 209 21.28 2.15 -1.85
C ILE A 209 21.46 1.94 -0.35
N GLN A 210 21.05 2.93 0.43
CA GLN A 210 21.09 2.88 1.88
C GLN A 210 19.69 2.70 2.46
N VAL A 211 19.46 1.55 3.09
CA VAL A 211 18.22 1.25 3.83
C VAL A 211 18.57 1.15 5.29
N SER A 212 18.12 2.08 6.11
CA SER A 212 18.51 2.11 7.52
C SER A 212 17.60 2.94 8.40
N GLY A 213 17.69 2.70 9.70
CA GLY A 213 17.04 3.52 10.71
C GLY A 213 15.55 3.22 10.90
N PHE A 214 15.04 2.13 10.36
CA PHE A 214 13.65 1.71 10.59
C PHE A 214 13.42 1.23 12.02
N ASP A 215 14.45 0.84 12.74
CA ASP A 215 14.31 0.50 14.15
C ASP A 215 14.08 1.77 14.99
N ARG A 216 12.93 1.83 15.65
CA ARG A 216 12.51 2.89 16.56
C ARG A 216 12.31 2.28 17.95
N PRO A 217 13.39 2.06 18.73
CA PRO A 217 13.34 1.34 20.01
C PRO A 217 12.47 2.05 21.05
N ASN A 218 12.24 3.33 20.92
CA ASN A 218 11.38 4.13 21.79
C ASN A 218 9.87 3.96 21.51
N LEU A 219 9.47 3.35 20.40
CA LEU A 219 8.07 3.11 20.09
C LEU A 219 7.60 1.76 20.64
N HIS A 220 6.53 1.76 21.39
CA HIS A 220 5.81 0.57 21.80
C HIS A 220 4.70 0.28 20.79
N PHE A 221 4.83 -0.78 19.99
CA PHE A 221 3.81 -1.22 19.05
C PHE A 221 2.87 -2.25 19.72
N ASP A 222 1.56 -2.02 19.58
CA ASP A 222 0.56 -2.97 20.07
C ASP A 222 -0.61 -3.13 19.08
N VAL A 223 -1.24 -4.31 19.10
CA VAL A 223 -2.46 -4.60 18.35
C VAL A 223 -3.52 -5.14 19.30
N VAL A 224 -4.55 -4.35 19.51
CA VAL A 224 -5.69 -4.71 20.35
C VAL A 224 -6.82 -5.23 19.48
N ARG A 225 -7.13 -6.50 19.61
CA ARG A 225 -8.24 -7.13 18.87
C ARG A 225 -9.57 -6.80 19.54
N VAL A 226 -10.52 -6.31 18.73
CA VAL A 226 -11.83 -5.84 19.20
C VAL A 226 -12.95 -6.50 18.41
N LYS A 227 -14.11 -6.63 19.06
CA LYS A 227 -15.28 -7.30 18.50
C LYS A 227 -16.33 -6.32 17.96
N SER A 228 -16.31 -5.06 18.40
CA SER A 228 -17.32 -4.08 18.05
C SER A 228 -16.76 -2.66 17.97
N GLN A 229 -17.45 -1.78 17.25
CA GLN A 229 -17.12 -0.34 17.20
C GLN A 229 -17.25 0.33 18.57
N LYS A 230 -18.24 -0.10 19.36
CA LYS A 230 -18.42 0.41 20.71
C LYS A 230 -17.21 0.12 21.58
N GLU A 231 -16.73 -1.12 21.55
CA GLU A 231 -15.51 -1.53 22.27
C GLU A 231 -14.28 -0.73 21.81
N LYS A 232 -14.12 -0.49 20.50
CA LYS A 232 -13.04 0.38 19.97
C LYS A 232 -13.11 1.77 20.62
N HIS A 233 -14.27 2.40 20.62
CA HIS A 233 -14.46 3.73 21.17
C HIS A 233 -14.18 3.80 22.67
N GLU A 234 -14.61 2.78 23.43
CA GLU A 234 -14.38 2.68 24.87
C GLU A 234 -12.90 2.56 25.20
N LEU A 235 -12.19 1.66 24.52
CA LEU A 235 -10.75 1.45 24.71
C LEU A 235 -9.90 2.65 24.28
N ILE A 236 -10.24 3.32 23.18
CA ILE A 236 -9.58 4.55 22.75
C ILE A 236 -9.78 5.65 23.81
N ALA A 237 -11.00 5.82 24.32
CA ALA A 237 -11.28 6.80 25.36
C ALA A 237 -10.53 6.49 26.66
N GLU A 238 -10.41 5.23 27.06
CA GLU A 238 -9.64 4.80 28.23
C GLU A 238 -8.16 5.15 28.08
N LYS A 239 -7.53 4.78 26.93
CA LYS A 239 -6.13 5.15 26.65
C LYS A 239 -5.89 6.65 26.64
N LEU A 240 -6.78 7.42 26.02
CA LEU A 240 -6.64 8.88 26.01
C LEU A 240 -6.84 9.52 27.39
N LYS A 241 -7.66 8.95 28.28
CA LYS A 241 -7.80 9.40 29.67
C LYS A 241 -6.53 9.11 30.49
N SER A 242 -5.84 8.02 30.22
CA SER A 242 -4.58 7.68 30.92
C SER A 242 -3.38 8.51 30.46
N LEU A 243 -3.47 9.17 29.29
CA LEU A 243 -2.39 9.95 28.69
C LEU A 243 -2.03 11.23 29.48
N GLY A 244 -2.95 11.73 30.33
CA GLY A 244 -2.71 12.93 31.13
C GLY A 244 -2.67 14.21 30.29
N GLN A 245 -1.54 14.92 30.33
CA GLN A 245 -1.37 16.22 29.69
C GLN A 245 -0.62 16.13 28.35
N GLU A 246 -0.32 14.95 27.85
CA GLU A 246 0.49 14.73 26.66
C GLU A 246 -0.35 14.72 25.36
N SER A 247 0.34 14.72 24.21
CA SER A 247 -0.29 14.81 22.90
C SER A 247 -0.54 13.45 22.27
N ALA A 248 -1.70 13.30 21.61
CA ALA A 248 -2.09 12.09 20.89
C ALA A 248 -2.73 12.38 19.54
N ILE A 249 -2.61 11.41 18.61
CA ILE A 249 -3.30 11.40 17.34
C ILE A 249 -4.11 10.11 17.24
N VAL A 250 -5.39 10.22 16.81
CA VAL A 250 -6.26 9.08 16.54
C VAL A 250 -6.55 9.04 15.03
N TYR A 251 -6.04 8.05 14.31
CA TYR A 251 -6.29 7.87 12.88
C TYR A 251 -7.53 7.05 12.60
N CYS A 252 -8.39 7.56 11.70
CA CYS A 252 -9.61 6.91 11.25
C CYS A 252 -9.63 6.77 9.72
N GLY A 253 -10.26 5.71 9.22
CA GLY A 253 -10.27 5.38 7.80
C GLY A 253 -11.14 6.30 6.92
N THR A 254 -12.12 7.01 7.49
CA THR A 254 -13.05 7.87 6.75
C THR A 254 -13.36 9.16 7.49
N LYS A 255 -13.79 10.21 6.74
CA LYS A 255 -14.26 11.48 7.30
C LYS A 255 -15.40 11.28 8.30
N LYS A 256 -16.40 10.47 7.93
CA LYS A 256 -17.54 10.13 8.79
C LYS A 256 -17.08 9.50 10.09
N LYS A 257 -16.10 8.61 10.04
CA LYS A 257 -15.56 7.95 11.23
C LYS A 257 -14.80 8.94 12.15
N VAL A 258 -14.06 9.89 11.56
CA VAL A 258 -13.43 10.99 12.32
C VAL A 258 -14.47 11.78 13.11
N GLU A 259 -15.60 12.14 12.47
CA GLU A 259 -16.68 12.88 13.14
C GLU A 259 -17.32 12.05 14.26
N GLU A 260 -17.67 10.77 13.98
CA GLU A 260 -18.27 9.87 14.97
C GLU A 260 -17.38 9.67 16.22
N VAL A 261 -16.08 9.44 16.01
CA VAL A 261 -15.10 9.23 17.10
C VAL A 261 -14.89 10.54 17.87
N THR A 262 -14.78 11.67 17.18
CA THR A 262 -14.64 12.99 17.84
C THR A 262 -15.83 13.28 18.73
N ASP A 263 -17.05 13.11 18.22
CA ASP A 263 -18.28 13.34 18.99
C ASP A 263 -18.39 12.40 20.20
N TYR A 264 -17.97 11.14 20.03
CA TYR A 264 -17.94 10.20 21.15
C TYR A 264 -16.95 10.63 22.22
N LEU A 265 -15.73 11.00 21.86
CA LEU A 265 -14.68 11.42 22.81
C LEU A 265 -15.07 12.72 23.54
N GLN A 266 -15.67 13.68 22.84
CA GLN A 266 -16.15 14.93 23.45
C GLN A 266 -17.28 14.67 24.47
N ARG A 267 -18.20 13.73 24.17
CA ARG A 267 -19.22 13.28 25.14
C ARG A 267 -18.58 12.62 26.39
N GLN A 268 -17.42 11.99 26.23
CA GLN A 268 -16.62 11.44 27.33
C GLN A 268 -15.77 12.51 28.05
N ARG A 269 -15.98 13.82 27.75
CA ARG A 269 -15.25 14.98 28.28
C ARG A 269 -13.75 14.99 27.93
N ILE A 270 -13.37 14.34 26.81
CA ILE A 270 -12.01 14.38 26.27
C ILE A 270 -11.95 15.53 25.27
N LYS A 271 -11.11 16.54 25.54
CA LYS A 271 -10.93 17.71 24.67
C LYS A 271 -10.12 17.29 23.44
N CYS A 272 -10.77 17.19 22.28
CA CYS A 272 -10.15 16.84 20.99
C CYS A 272 -10.78 17.64 19.84
N ALA A 273 -10.08 17.69 18.70
CA ALA A 273 -10.60 18.25 17.47
C ALA A 273 -10.54 17.23 16.33
N ARG A 274 -11.48 17.33 15.39
CA ARG A 274 -11.48 16.59 14.13
C ARG A 274 -10.56 17.24 13.12
N TYR A 275 -9.98 16.42 12.20
CA TYR A 275 -9.16 16.92 11.10
C TYR A 275 -9.28 16.00 9.87
N HIS A 276 -9.80 16.52 8.77
CA HIS A 276 -9.91 15.78 7.49
C HIS A 276 -9.99 16.74 6.30
N ALA A 277 -9.73 16.23 5.10
CA ALA A 277 -9.67 17.02 3.86
C ALA A 277 -10.98 17.75 3.48
N GLY A 278 -12.13 17.34 4.05
CA GLY A 278 -13.42 17.99 3.81
C GLY A 278 -13.67 19.24 4.65
N MET A 279 -12.74 19.62 5.55
CA MET A 279 -12.85 20.82 6.37
C MET A 279 -12.32 22.06 5.65
N ASP A 280 -12.77 23.23 6.08
CA ASP A 280 -12.27 24.50 5.60
C ASP A 280 -10.74 24.62 5.79
N PRO A 281 -9.98 25.13 4.79
CA PRO A 281 -8.53 25.25 4.88
C PRO A 281 -8.04 26.09 6.06
N ASP A 282 -8.72 27.18 6.41
CA ASP A 282 -8.35 28.04 7.52
C ASP A 282 -8.65 27.37 8.87
N GLU A 283 -9.71 26.57 8.95
CA GLU A 283 -10.01 25.76 10.13
C GLU A 283 -8.94 24.69 10.32
N ARG A 284 -8.55 24.00 9.27
CA ARG A 284 -7.45 23.00 9.32
C ARG A 284 -6.15 23.63 9.82
N LYS A 285 -5.80 24.81 9.29
CA LYS A 285 -4.61 25.55 9.72
C LYS A 285 -4.67 25.91 11.20
N ARG A 286 -5.81 26.45 11.68
CA ARG A 286 -6.01 26.79 13.09
C ARG A 286 -5.84 25.58 14.02
N ILE A 287 -6.38 24.42 13.64
CA ILE A 287 -6.26 23.19 14.42
C ILE A 287 -4.81 22.70 14.43
N GLN A 288 -4.12 22.75 13.31
CA GLN A 288 -2.71 22.38 13.21
C GLN A 288 -1.83 23.28 14.06
N ASP A 289 -2.03 24.59 13.99
CA ASP A 289 -1.30 25.57 14.82
C ASP A 289 -1.60 25.37 16.32
N ALA A 290 -2.85 25.07 16.68
CA ALA A 290 -3.23 24.79 18.06
C ALA A 290 -2.59 23.52 18.62
N PHE A 291 -2.47 22.48 17.78
CA PHE A 291 -1.78 21.24 18.13
C PHE A 291 -0.26 21.44 18.28
N ALA A 292 0.35 22.19 17.38
CA ALA A 292 1.77 22.52 17.45
C ALA A 292 2.14 23.33 18.70
N ARG A 293 1.20 24.17 19.21
CA ARG A 293 1.38 25.04 20.40
C ARG A 293 0.84 24.44 21.70
N ASP A 294 0.48 23.16 21.75
CA ASP A 294 -0.08 22.46 22.92
C ASP A 294 -1.39 23.04 23.50
N THR A 295 -2.04 23.97 22.79
CA THR A 295 -3.37 24.46 23.15
C THR A 295 -4.48 23.46 22.83
N LEU A 296 -4.21 22.55 21.89
CA LEU A 296 -4.97 21.36 21.57
C LEU A 296 -4.04 20.16 21.61
N ARG A 297 -4.39 19.11 22.36
CA ARG A 297 -3.49 17.95 22.59
C ARG A 297 -3.90 16.68 21.88
N ILE A 298 -5.16 16.55 21.51
CA ILE A 298 -5.70 15.34 20.87
C ILE A 298 -6.37 15.73 19.57
N ILE A 299 -5.92 15.08 18.49
CA ILE A 299 -6.53 15.19 17.16
C ILE A 299 -7.07 13.83 16.75
N VAL A 300 -8.30 13.82 16.22
CA VAL A 300 -8.90 12.69 15.52
C VAL A 300 -8.90 13.02 14.03
N ALA A 301 -8.22 12.21 13.22
CA ALA A 301 -7.95 12.58 11.85
C ALA A 301 -8.02 11.42 10.85
N THR A 302 -8.19 11.77 9.56
CA THR A 302 -7.79 10.89 8.46
C THR A 302 -6.29 11.08 8.17
N ASN A 303 -5.74 10.31 7.21
CA ASN A 303 -4.38 10.50 6.68
C ASN A 303 -4.10 11.93 6.17
N ALA A 304 -5.13 12.78 5.97
CA ALA A 304 -4.95 14.20 5.67
C ALA A 304 -4.19 14.98 6.77
N PHE A 305 -4.23 14.51 8.03
CA PHE A 305 -3.36 14.97 9.10
C PHE A 305 -2.08 14.15 9.06
N GLY A 306 -1.23 14.47 8.07
CA GLY A 306 -0.12 13.62 7.71
C GLY A 306 1.14 14.42 7.39
N MET A 307 1.56 14.41 6.15
CA MET A 307 2.78 15.08 5.69
C MET A 307 2.83 16.55 6.13
N GLY A 308 3.99 16.99 6.65
CA GLY A 308 4.19 18.35 7.15
C GLY A 308 3.95 18.57 8.66
N ILE A 309 3.60 17.54 9.43
CA ILE A 309 3.47 17.66 10.89
C ILE A 309 4.78 17.18 11.53
N ASP A 310 5.50 18.12 12.13
CA ASP A 310 6.80 17.85 12.74
C ASP A 310 6.81 18.14 14.26
N LYS A 311 5.72 17.77 14.96
CA LYS A 311 5.64 17.84 16.42
C LYS A 311 6.45 16.67 17.02
N PRO A 312 7.52 16.94 17.80
CA PRO A 312 8.44 15.92 18.27
C PRO A 312 7.89 15.05 19.40
N ASP A 313 7.04 15.60 20.23
CA ASP A 313 6.60 15.09 21.53
C ASP A 313 5.20 14.48 21.53
N VAL A 314 4.77 13.87 20.44
CA VAL A 314 3.55 13.05 20.38
C VAL A 314 3.81 11.75 21.13
N ARG A 315 3.06 11.53 22.23
CA ARG A 315 3.25 10.34 23.08
C ARG A 315 2.40 9.14 22.69
N MET A 316 1.33 9.37 21.92
CA MET A 316 0.42 8.28 21.55
C MET A 316 -0.13 8.45 20.13
N VAL A 317 -0.05 7.40 19.34
CA VAL A 317 -0.72 7.29 18.04
C VAL A 317 -1.63 6.07 18.05
N LEU A 318 -2.91 6.30 17.87
CA LEU A 318 -3.94 5.26 17.88
C LEU A 318 -4.55 5.12 16.49
N HIS A 319 -4.65 3.90 15.99
CA HIS A 319 -5.35 3.61 14.75
C HIS A 319 -6.70 2.97 15.07
N HIS A 320 -7.78 3.72 14.83
CA HIS A 320 -9.14 3.22 14.96
C HIS A 320 -9.46 2.18 13.90
N ASP A 321 -9.05 2.40 12.67
CA ASP A 321 -9.23 1.47 11.55
C ASP A 321 -7.86 1.02 11.04
N MET A 322 -7.78 -0.24 10.58
CA MET A 322 -6.55 -0.77 9.98
C MET A 322 -6.19 0.03 8.71
N PRO A 323 -4.97 0.55 8.57
CA PRO A 323 -4.46 1.12 7.32
C PRO A 323 -4.48 0.10 6.17
N GLY A 324 -4.39 0.58 4.93
CA GLY A 324 -4.37 -0.28 3.75
C GLY A 324 -3.05 -1.02 3.54
N GLU A 325 -1.97 -0.52 4.12
CA GLU A 325 -0.60 -1.02 3.92
C GLU A 325 0.29 -0.69 5.12
N ILE A 326 1.38 -1.41 5.27
CA ILE A 326 2.35 -1.23 6.38
C ILE A 326 3.08 0.10 6.26
N GLU A 327 3.35 0.59 5.06
CA GLU A 327 4.01 1.87 4.81
C GLU A 327 3.21 3.04 5.42
N SER A 328 1.92 3.12 5.12
CA SER A 328 1.01 4.12 5.69
C SER A 328 0.94 3.99 7.20
N TYR A 329 0.78 2.76 7.71
CA TYR A 329 0.77 2.49 9.15
C TYR A 329 2.05 2.98 9.83
N TYR A 330 3.22 2.63 9.28
CA TYR A 330 4.52 3.00 9.86
C TYR A 330 4.79 4.50 9.77
N GLN A 331 4.38 5.15 8.68
CA GLN A 331 4.49 6.60 8.52
C GLN A 331 3.62 7.37 9.53
N GLU A 332 2.39 6.88 9.79
CA GLU A 332 1.46 7.45 10.76
C GLU A 332 1.94 7.19 12.20
N ALA A 333 2.29 5.96 12.54
CA ALA A 333 2.84 5.57 13.83
C ALA A 333 4.17 6.27 14.14
N GLY A 334 5.01 6.46 13.11
CA GLY A 334 6.31 7.14 13.20
C GLY A 334 6.26 8.63 13.58
N ARG A 335 5.04 9.22 13.68
CA ARG A 335 4.85 10.57 14.24
C ARG A 335 5.02 10.62 15.74
N ALA A 336 4.86 9.47 16.41
CA ALA A 336 5.11 9.34 17.83
C ALA A 336 6.61 9.40 18.15
N GLY A 337 6.96 10.00 19.29
CA GLY A 337 8.30 9.95 19.89
C GLY A 337 9.45 10.37 18.96
N ARG A 338 9.32 11.41 18.17
CA ARG A 338 10.41 11.90 17.29
C ARG A 338 11.59 12.47 18.08
N ASP A 339 11.34 12.91 19.30
CA ASP A 339 12.35 13.35 20.27
C ASP A 339 13.18 12.20 20.87
N GLY A 340 12.81 10.94 20.58
CA GLY A 340 13.47 9.75 21.13
C GLY A 340 12.89 9.24 22.44
N GLU A 341 11.97 9.99 23.04
CA GLU A 341 11.29 9.57 24.27
C GLU A 341 10.26 8.47 24.00
N PRO A 342 9.94 7.63 25.01
CA PRO A 342 8.97 6.55 24.86
C PRO A 342 7.61 7.04 24.36
N ALA A 343 7.04 6.32 23.42
CA ALA A 343 5.72 6.62 22.87
C ALA A 343 4.97 5.34 22.46
N GLU A 344 3.64 5.38 22.52
CA GLU A 344 2.78 4.24 22.24
C GLU A 344 2.12 4.35 20.86
N CYS A 345 2.11 3.21 20.12
CA CYS A 345 1.46 3.07 18.83
C CYS A 345 0.51 1.85 18.88
N THR A 346 -0.80 2.09 19.01
CA THR A 346 -1.79 1.01 19.14
C THR A 346 -2.73 0.96 17.94
N LEU A 347 -2.83 -0.22 17.32
CA LEU A 347 -3.82 -0.54 16.30
C LEU A 347 -5.01 -1.27 16.92
N PHE A 348 -6.22 -0.72 16.81
CA PHE A 348 -7.46 -1.41 17.19
C PHE A 348 -8.00 -2.17 15.98
N PHE A 349 -7.79 -3.47 15.96
CA PHE A 349 -8.08 -4.32 14.81
C PHE A 349 -9.37 -5.14 15.00
N ALA A 350 -10.25 -5.08 14.01
CA ALA A 350 -11.35 -6.02 13.83
C ALA A 350 -11.28 -6.64 12.42
N PRO A 351 -11.60 -7.94 12.24
CA PRO A 351 -11.51 -8.61 10.93
C PRO A 351 -12.27 -7.87 9.80
N ARG A 352 -13.39 -7.24 10.12
CA ARG A 352 -14.19 -6.44 9.17
C ARG A 352 -13.50 -5.15 8.71
N ASP A 353 -12.41 -4.70 9.35
CA ASP A 353 -11.68 -3.50 8.92
C ASP A 353 -11.08 -3.72 7.53
N ARG A 354 -10.78 -4.96 7.17
CA ARG A 354 -10.30 -5.36 5.85
C ARG A 354 -11.30 -4.98 4.73
N SER A 355 -12.60 -5.26 4.93
CA SER A 355 -13.61 -5.00 3.90
C SER A 355 -13.69 -3.53 3.49
N LEU A 356 -13.45 -2.60 4.42
CA LEU A 356 -13.37 -1.19 4.09
C LEU A 356 -12.19 -0.88 3.15
N ARG A 357 -11.05 -1.56 3.34
CA ARG A 357 -9.86 -1.36 2.50
C ARG A 357 -10.01 -2.02 1.14
N GLU A 358 -10.58 -3.21 1.08
CA GLU A 358 -10.94 -3.88 -0.18
C GLU A 358 -11.85 -2.99 -1.02
N PHE A 359 -12.90 -2.45 -0.41
CA PHE A 359 -13.79 -1.50 -1.07
C PHE A 359 -13.04 -0.30 -1.66
N PHE A 360 -12.10 0.32 -0.93
CA PHE A 360 -11.31 1.44 -1.48
C PHE A 360 -10.35 1.00 -2.59
N ILE A 361 -9.79 -0.21 -2.53
CA ILE A 361 -8.96 -0.75 -3.61
C ILE A 361 -9.81 -0.95 -4.87
N GLU A 362 -10.97 -1.55 -4.75
CA GLU A 362 -11.90 -1.75 -5.87
C GLU A 362 -12.33 -0.41 -6.50
N LEU A 363 -12.57 0.63 -5.68
CA LEU A 363 -12.91 1.98 -6.16
C LEU A 363 -11.76 2.69 -6.89
N SER A 364 -10.51 2.42 -6.55
CA SER A 364 -9.33 3.11 -7.10
C SER A 364 -8.61 2.33 -8.20
N HIS A 365 -8.83 1.01 -8.26
CA HIS A 365 -8.20 0.11 -9.22
C HIS A 365 -9.28 -0.64 -9.99
N PRO A 366 -9.74 -0.07 -11.12
CA PRO A 366 -10.81 -0.66 -11.90
C PRO A 366 -10.37 -2.01 -12.46
N GLU A 367 -11.30 -2.92 -12.63
CA GLU A 367 -11.01 -4.16 -13.32
C GLU A 367 -10.68 -3.87 -14.81
N PRO A 368 -9.73 -4.59 -15.42
CA PRO A 368 -9.31 -4.34 -16.80
C PRO A 368 -10.46 -4.29 -17.80
N HIS A 369 -11.47 -5.15 -17.63
CA HIS A 369 -12.64 -5.14 -18.50
C HIS A 369 -13.49 -3.86 -18.38
N THR A 370 -13.60 -3.26 -17.20
CA THR A 370 -14.31 -2.00 -16.99
C THR A 370 -13.64 -0.86 -17.77
N VAL A 371 -12.29 -0.84 -17.83
CA VAL A 371 -11.55 0.15 -18.61
C VAL A 371 -11.83 0.00 -20.10
N LEU A 372 -11.86 -1.25 -20.61
CA LEU A 372 -12.21 -1.55 -22.00
C LEU A 372 -13.63 -1.14 -22.33
N ASP A 373 -14.59 -1.45 -21.47
CA ASP A 373 -16.00 -1.14 -21.70
C ASP A 373 -16.24 0.38 -21.73
N VAL A 374 -15.59 1.14 -20.82
CA VAL A 374 -15.63 2.61 -20.83
C VAL A 374 -14.97 3.16 -22.10
N TYR A 375 -13.84 2.62 -22.54
CA TYR A 375 -13.18 3.04 -23.77
C TYR A 375 -14.06 2.79 -25.00
N ARG A 376 -14.66 1.60 -25.11
CA ARG A 376 -15.58 1.22 -26.19
C ARG A 376 -16.85 2.08 -26.20
N ALA A 377 -17.43 2.32 -25.03
CA ALA A 377 -18.58 3.21 -24.90
C ALA A 377 -18.24 4.63 -25.35
N LEU A 378 -17.05 5.13 -24.98
CA LEU A 378 -16.59 6.47 -25.35
C LEU A 378 -16.29 6.58 -26.87
N THR A 379 -15.65 5.57 -27.47
CA THR A 379 -15.38 5.54 -28.91
C THR A 379 -16.66 5.39 -29.74
N GLY A 380 -17.66 4.67 -29.25
CA GLY A 380 -18.98 4.55 -29.86
C GLY A 380 -19.90 5.76 -29.68
N ALA A 381 -19.56 6.68 -28.79
CA ALA A 381 -20.35 7.86 -28.50
C ALA A 381 -20.28 8.91 -29.62
N PRO A 382 -21.34 9.73 -29.84
CA PRO A 382 -21.35 10.77 -30.85
C PRO A 382 -20.18 11.76 -30.69
N ASN A 383 -19.38 11.93 -31.76
CA ASN A 383 -18.17 12.76 -31.79
C ASN A 383 -17.09 12.34 -30.75
N GLY A 384 -17.06 11.09 -30.32
CA GLY A 384 -16.08 10.57 -29.36
C GLY A 384 -16.16 11.27 -28.00
N ARG A 385 -17.35 11.68 -27.57
CA ARG A 385 -17.57 12.34 -26.28
C ARG A 385 -18.83 11.83 -25.61
N ALA A 386 -18.77 11.68 -24.29
CA ALA A 386 -19.89 11.26 -23.46
C ALA A 386 -19.89 11.98 -22.12
N HIS A 387 -21.06 12.14 -21.53
CA HIS A 387 -21.16 12.54 -20.12
C HIS A 387 -20.82 11.32 -19.25
N VAL A 388 -20.15 11.54 -18.10
CA VAL A 388 -19.76 10.44 -17.19
C VAL A 388 -20.93 9.50 -16.87
N ARG A 389 -22.14 10.04 -16.69
CA ARG A 389 -23.36 9.26 -16.46
C ARG A 389 -23.77 8.36 -17.63
N GLU A 390 -23.45 8.74 -18.86
CA GLU A 390 -23.74 7.95 -20.06
C GLU A 390 -22.76 6.77 -20.23
N LEU A 391 -21.58 6.87 -19.62
CA LEU A 391 -20.59 5.80 -19.55
C LEU A 391 -20.88 4.78 -18.45
N MET A 392 -21.83 5.11 -17.57
CA MET A 392 -22.25 4.24 -16.49
C MET A 392 -23.11 3.09 -17.04
N THR A 393 -22.50 1.94 -17.27
CA THR A 393 -23.20 0.72 -17.65
C THR A 393 -23.76 -0.06 -16.45
N SER A 394 -23.41 0.35 -15.23
CA SER A 394 -23.84 -0.22 -13.95
C SER A 394 -23.92 0.87 -12.87
N ASP A 395 -24.48 0.56 -11.70
CA ASP A 395 -24.54 1.45 -10.53
C ASP A 395 -23.16 1.74 -9.90
N ASP A 396 -22.07 1.32 -10.55
CA ASP A 396 -20.67 1.49 -10.09
C ASP A 396 -20.05 2.79 -10.62
N GLU A 397 -20.56 3.94 -10.18
CA GLU A 397 -19.99 5.26 -10.49
C GLU A 397 -18.49 5.38 -10.11
N PRO A 398 -18.03 4.84 -8.97
CA PRO A 398 -16.62 4.91 -8.62
C PRO A 398 -15.70 4.13 -9.55
N GLY A 399 -16.03 2.90 -9.91
CA GLY A 399 -15.26 2.07 -10.86
C GLY A 399 -15.15 2.74 -12.24
N ILE A 400 -16.21 3.36 -12.71
CA ILE A 400 -16.22 4.14 -13.95
C ILE A 400 -15.28 5.36 -13.86
N ASN A 401 -15.31 6.10 -12.74
CA ASN A 401 -14.38 7.22 -12.55
C ASN A 401 -12.91 6.76 -12.53
N ALA A 402 -12.60 5.64 -11.91
CA ALA A 402 -11.26 5.05 -11.91
C ALA A 402 -10.85 4.58 -13.33
N ALA A 403 -11.78 3.97 -14.09
CA ALA A 403 -11.54 3.59 -15.48
C ALA A 403 -11.26 4.80 -16.38
N ILE A 404 -12.02 5.90 -16.23
CA ILE A 404 -11.78 7.16 -16.93
C ILE A 404 -10.39 7.71 -16.58
N GLN A 405 -10.01 7.65 -15.31
CA GLN A 405 -8.67 8.09 -14.88
C GLN A 405 -7.56 7.24 -15.52
N ALA A 406 -7.70 5.92 -15.56
CA ALA A 406 -6.75 5.03 -16.23
C ALA A 406 -6.60 5.37 -17.73
N LEU A 407 -7.71 5.68 -18.43
CA LEU A 407 -7.69 6.12 -19.81
C LEU A 407 -7.03 7.51 -20.00
N GLN A 408 -7.18 8.41 -19.03
CA GLN A 408 -6.49 9.71 -19.05
C GLN A 408 -4.97 9.54 -18.85
N GLU A 409 -4.55 8.67 -17.95
CA GLU A 409 -3.14 8.36 -17.68
C GLU A 409 -2.46 7.71 -18.89
N SER A 410 -3.20 6.89 -19.64
CA SER A 410 -2.77 6.33 -20.94
C SER A 410 -2.81 7.35 -22.08
N GLY A 411 -3.35 8.57 -21.86
CA GLY A 411 -3.48 9.58 -22.89
C GLY A 411 -4.59 9.33 -23.91
N LEU A 412 -5.42 8.32 -23.70
CA LEU A 412 -6.51 7.93 -24.61
C LEU A 412 -7.79 8.73 -24.40
N ALA A 413 -8.00 9.28 -23.21
CA ALA A 413 -9.14 10.14 -22.89
C ALA A 413 -8.70 11.45 -22.24
N GLU A 414 -9.56 12.47 -22.33
CA GLU A 414 -9.46 13.73 -21.63
C GLU A 414 -10.80 14.06 -20.95
N ARG A 415 -10.76 14.40 -19.65
CA ARG A 415 -11.95 14.80 -18.90
C ARG A 415 -12.01 16.32 -18.71
N ARG A 416 -13.13 16.92 -19.02
CA ARG A 416 -13.42 18.34 -18.79
C ARG A 416 -14.75 18.45 -18.00
N GLY A 417 -14.64 18.60 -16.71
CA GLY A 417 -15.79 18.56 -15.79
C GLY A 417 -16.47 17.18 -15.79
N GLN A 418 -17.72 17.14 -16.22
CA GLN A 418 -18.50 15.89 -16.32
C GLN A 418 -18.45 15.28 -17.74
N MET A 419 -17.76 15.89 -18.67
CA MET A 419 -17.62 15.39 -20.04
C MET A 419 -16.27 14.70 -20.20
N VAL A 420 -16.27 13.55 -20.88
CA VAL A 420 -15.08 12.77 -21.24
C VAL A 420 -14.98 12.74 -22.75
N PHE A 421 -13.78 12.92 -23.27
CA PHE A 421 -13.45 12.99 -24.68
C PHE A 421 -12.39 11.96 -25.04
N ILE A 422 -12.58 11.23 -26.14
CA ILE A 422 -11.50 10.43 -26.72
C ILE A 422 -10.46 11.35 -27.37
N THR A 423 -9.18 11.08 -27.17
CA THR A 423 -8.10 11.95 -27.71
C THR A 423 -7.77 11.62 -29.16
N GLY A 424 -8.13 10.42 -29.64
CA GLY A 424 -7.74 9.91 -30.96
C GLY A 424 -6.24 9.59 -31.11
N ARG A 425 -5.48 9.56 -30.00
CA ARG A 425 -4.01 9.36 -29.99
C ARG A 425 -3.58 7.91 -29.85
N GLY A 426 -4.51 6.97 -29.86
CA GLY A 426 -4.22 5.54 -29.71
C GLY A 426 -5.48 4.70 -29.88
N THR A 427 -5.31 3.41 -29.70
CA THR A 427 -6.33 2.38 -29.84
C THR A 427 -6.55 1.61 -28.53
N GLU A 428 -7.46 0.65 -28.53
CA GLU A 428 -7.70 -0.25 -27.40
C GLU A 428 -6.44 -1.05 -27.02
N ASP A 429 -5.59 -1.37 -27.99
CA ASP A 429 -4.35 -2.12 -27.78
C ASP A 429 -3.28 -1.32 -27.01
N ASP A 430 -3.44 0.00 -26.94
CA ASP A 430 -2.54 0.88 -26.18
C ASP A 430 -2.92 0.95 -24.68
N ILE A 431 -3.98 0.28 -24.26
CA ILE A 431 -4.36 0.17 -22.85
C ILE A 431 -3.53 -0.92 -22.17
N ASP A 432 -2.68 -0.56 -21.23
CA ASP A 432 -1.86 -1.52 -20.48
C ASP A 432 -2.70 -2.29 -19.43
N LEU A 433 -3.49 -3.24 -19.92
CA LEU A 433 -4.34 -4.08 -19.06
C LEU A 433 -3.53 -4.95 -18.10
N ALA A 434 -2.36 -5.42 -18.54
CA ALA A 434 -1.48 -6.24 -17.69
C ALA A 434 -0.89 -5.40 -16.55
N GLY A 435 -0.50 -4.16 -16.83
CA GLY A 435 -0.03 -3.21 -15.82
C GLY A 435 -1.13 -2.86 -14.80
N LEU A 436 -2.36 -2.64 -15.25
CA LEU A 436 -3.51 -2.39 -14.36
C LEU A 436 -3.78 -3.57 -13.43
N GLU A 437 -3.78 -4.81 -13.96
CA GLU A 437 -3.99 -6.02 -13.16
C GLU A 437 -2.83 -6.24 -12.16
N ALA A 438 -1.59 -6.05 -12.60
CA ALA A 438 -0.42 -6.15 -11.73
C ALA A 438 -0.47 -5.12 -10.59
N HIS A 439 -0.88 -3.87 -10.88
CA HIS A 439 -1.02 -2.84 -9.87
C HIS A 439 -2.10 -3.17 -8.83
N ARG A 440 -3.27 -3.62 -9.29
CA ARG A 440 -4.35 -4.08 -8.41
C ARG A 440 -3.89 -5.24 -7.52
N ALA A 441 -3.24 -6.25 -8.11
CA ALA A 441 -2.71 -7.41 -7.37
C ALA A 441 -1.65 -7.00 -6.32
N HIS A 442 -0.77 -6.07 -6.65
CA HIS A 442 0.22 -5.53 -5.72
C HIS A 442 -0.43 -4.79 -4.55
N THR A 443 -1.46 -3.98 -4.80
CA THR A 443 -2.19 -3.26 -3.74
C THR A 443 -2.91 -4.24 -2.79
N PHE A 444 -3.50 -5.31 -3.31
CA PHE A 444 -4.04 -6.39 -2.48
C PHE A 444 -2.96 -7.12 -1.67
N ALA A 445 -1.78 -7.36 -2.25
CA ALA A 445 -0.66 -7.99 -1.53
C ALA A 445 -0.17 -7.12 -0.36
N LYS A 446 -0.16 -5.79 -0.50
CA LYS A 446 0.13 -4.85 0.58
C LYS A 446 -0.93 -4.90 1.69
N LEU A 447 -2.21 -4.96 1.32
CA LEU A 447 -3.30 -5.13 2.28
C LEU A 447 -3.16 -6.46 3.04
N ASP A 448 -2.81 -7.54 2.36
CA ASP A 448 -2.54 -8.84 2.99
C ASP A 448 -1.35 -8.77 3.96
N ALA A 449 -0.30 -8.04 3.62
CA ALA A 449 0.83 -7.83 4.52
C ALA A 449 0.41 -7.08 5.79
N MET A 450 -0.40 -6.03 5.64
CA MET A 450 -0.93 -5.26 6.77
C MET A 450 -1.86 -6.10 7.66
N GLN A 451 -2.70 -6.95 7.07
CA GLN A 451 -3.54 -7.87 7.84
C GLN A 451 -2.69 -8.89 8.60
N ARG A 452 -1.68 -9.50 7.95
CA ARG A 452 -0.75 -10.43 8.63
C ARG A 452 -0.02 -9.76 9.80
N TYR A 453 0.32 -8.48 9.67
CA TYR A 453 0.86 -7.69 10.78
C TYR A 453 -0.16 -7.57 11.92
N ALA A 454 -1.40 -7.15 11.62
CA ALA A 454 -2.47 -6.97 12.62
C ALA A 454 -2.88 -8.30 13.30
N GLU A 455 -2.71 -9.42 12.64
CA GLU A 455 -3.01 -10.76 13.17
C GLU A 455 -1.81 -11.44 13.84
N SER A 456 -0.62 -10.81 13.76
CA SER A 456 0.61 -11.40 14.27
C SER A 456 0.55 -11.64 15.78
N ARG A 457 1.14 -12.74 16.20
CA ARG A 457 1.40 -13.08 17.60
C ARG A 457 2.90 -13.04 17.94
N THR A 458 3.75 -12.75 16.94
CA THR A 458 5.18 -12.60 17.08
C THR A 458 5.55 -11.12 17.20
N CYS A 459 6.83 -10.82 17.36
CA CYS A 459 7.31 -9.46 17.54
C CYS A 459 6.84 -8.51 16.42
N LEU A 460 6.02 -7.52 16.76
CA LEU A 460 5.47 -6.55 15.79
C LEU A 460 6.56 -5.67 15.18
N ARG A 461 7.58 -5.29 15.97
CA ARG A 461 8.70 -4.50 15.47
C ARG A 461 9.51 -5.29 14.44
N ALA A 462 9.85 -6.55 14.73
CA ALA A 462 10.55 -7.41 13.79
C ALA A 462 9.80 -7.57 12.46
N ARG A 463 8.46 -7.65 12.50
CA ARG A 463 7.62 -7.69 11.30
C ARG A 463 7.72 -6.43 10.44
N ILE A 464 7.80 -5.26 11.06
CA ILE A 464 7.98 -3.98 10.33
C ILE A 464 9.37 -3.94 9.70
N LEU A 465 10.43 -4.29 10.46
CA LEU A 465 11.80 -4.25 9.97
C LEU A 465 12.02 -5.23 8.81
N ASP A 466 11.49 -6.45 8.93
CA ASP A 466 11.52 -7.47 7.87
C ASP A 466 10.79 -6.98 6.59
N TYR A 467 9.63 -6.34 6.75
CA TYR A 467 8.88 -5.79 5.62
C TYR A 467 9.67 -4.75 4.83
N PHE A 468 10.38 -3.84 5.52
CA PHE A 468 11.22 -2.83 4.87
C PHE A 468 12.59 -3.34 4.46
N GLY A 469 12.92 -4.60 4.76
CA GLY A 469 14.23 -5.18 4.44
C GLY A 469 15.38 -4.58 5.26
N ASP A 470 15.08 -4.00 6.42
CA ASP A 470 16.09 -3.64 7.40
C ASP A 470 16.62 -4.93 8.04
N THR A 471 17.93 -5.13 8.05
CA THR A 471 18.58 -6.36 8.49
C THR A 471 19.32 -6.16 9.82
N GLY A 472 19.53 -7.24 10.58
CA GLY A 472 20.28 -7.20 11.83
C GLY A 472 19.44 -6.92 13.08
N PHE A 473 18.09 -6.95 12.98
CA PHE A 473 17.21 -6.82 14.13
C PHE A 473 17.07 -8.13 14.93
N SER A 474 16.73 -7.99 16.22
CA SER A 474 16.38 -9.13 17.08
C SER A 474 14.98 -9.67 16.73
N PRO A 475 14.78 -11.00 16.68
CA PRO A 475 13.45 -11.59 16.48
C PRO A 475 12.46 -11.25 17.60
N ALA A 476 12.94 -10.76 18.75
CA ALA A 476 12.12 -10.30 19.86
C ALA A 476 12.66 -8.96 20.38
N CYS A 477 11.87 -7.89 20.28
CA CYS A 477 12.31 -6.55 20.68
C CYS A 477 12.17 -6.27 22.19
N GLY A 478 11.43 -7.10 22.94
CA GLY A 478 11.15 -6.90 24.37
C GLY A 478 10.23 -5.69 24.68
N ASN A 479 9.80 -4.92 23.67
CA ASN A 479 9.02 -3.70 23.85
C ASN A 479 7.87 -3.58 22.83
N CYS A 480 7.11 -4.64 22.60
CA CYS A 480 5.85 -4.59 21.84
C CYS A 480 4.81 -5.50 22.50
N GLY A 481 3.53 -5.32 22.19
CA GLY A 481 2.45 -6.08 22.80
C GLY A 481 2.73 -7.57 22.88
N PRO A 482 3.00 -8.29 21.78
CA PRO A 482 3.33 -9.72 21.82
C PRO A 482 4.59 -10.08 22.64
N CYS A 483 5.62 -9.24 22.64
CA CYS A 483 6.85 -9.50 23.42
C CYS A 483 6.67 -9.28 24.92
N MET A 484 5.77 -8.38 25.32
CA MET A 484 5.47 -8.06 26.72
C MET A 484 4.28 -8.84 27.26
N ALA A 485 3.48 -9.46 26.40
CA ALA A 485 2.37 -10.30 26.84
C ALA A 485 2.90 -11.35 27.82
N PRO A 486 2.26 -11.52 29.01
CA PRO A 486 2.64 -12.60 29.89
C PRO A 486 2.53 -13.88 29.07
N VAL A 487 3.62 -14.65 29.05
CA VAL A 487 3.60 -16.00 28.46
C VAL A 487 2.42 -16.71 29.13
N ALA A 488 1.29 -16.76 28.43
CA ALA A 488 0.17 -17.54 28.90
C ALA A 488 0.76 -18.91 29.19
N LYS A 489 0.66 -19.35 30.46
CA LYS A 489 1.06 -20.71 30.85
C LYS A 489 0.25 -21.66 29.98
N HIS A 490 0.78 -21.96 28.79
CA HIS A 490 0.33 -23.11 28.06
C HIS A 490 0.53 -24.29 28.98
N ALA A 491 -0.51 -25.10 29.11
CA ALA A 491 -0.55 -26.31 29.90
C ALA A 491 0.82 -26.98 29.93
N ALA A 492 1.21 -27.38 31.16
CA ALA A 492 2.42 -28.04 31.58
C ALA A 492 3.39 -28.45 30.46
N ALA A 493 4.61 -27.92 30.53
CA ALA A 493 5.70 -28.35 29.67
C ALA A 493 5.74 -29.90 29.68
N PRO A 494 5.75 -30.53 28.51
CA PRO A 494 6.08 -31.94 28.45
C PRO A 494 7.54 -32.12 28.90
N GLU A 495 7.80 -33.20 29.58
CA GLU A 495 9.10 -33.55 30.13
C GLU A 495 10.24 -33.50 29.10
N PRO A 496 11.52 -33.30 29.50
CA PRO A 496 12.63 -33.17 28.59
C PRO A 496 12.97 -34.51 27.95
N GLY A 497 12.62 -34.70 26.69
CA GLY A 497 12.86 -35.96 25.97
C GLY A 497 12.52 -35.95 24.48
N GLU A 498 11.72 -35.03 23.98
CA GLU A 498 11.37 -35.01 22.57
C GLU A 498 11.99 -33.78 21.83
N ALA A 499 12.81 -34.07 20.80
CA ALA A 499 13.38 -33.07 19.92
C ALA A 499 12.24 -32.29 19.23
N ARG A 500 12.01 -31.04 19.64
CA ARG A 500 11.01 -30.17 19.03
C ARG A 500 11.53 -29.65 17.69
N TYR A 501 10.75 -29.84 16.63
CA TYR A 501 10.96 -29.12 15.37
C TYR A 501 10.50 -27.67 15.53
N ASP A 502 11.18 -26.78 14.83
CA ASP A 502 10.78 -25.37 14.75
C ASP A 502 9.82 -25.18 13.57
N GLU A 503 8.56 -24.85 13.87
CA GLU A 503 7.49 -24.67 12.87
C GLU A 503 7.88 -23.61 11.81
N GLU A 504 8.59 -22.57 12.22
CA GLU A 504 9.03 -21.52 11.30
C GLU A 504 10.12 -22.03 10.34
N THR A 505 11.04 -22.85 10.80
CA THR A 505 12.04 -23.53 9.96
C THR A 505 11.36 -24.43 8.92
N VAL A 506 10.32 -25.18 9.30
CA VAL A 506 9.55 -26.00 8.36
C VAL A 506 8.80 -25.14 7.35
N PHE A 507 8.16 -24.08 7.80
CA PHE A 507 7.47 -23.12 6.92
C PHE A 507 8.44 -22.52 5.89
N HIS A 508 9.62 -22.09 6.29
CA HIS A 508 10.63 -21.58 5.37
C HIS A 508 11.10 -22.63 4.36
N ALA A 509 11.27 -23.88 4.77
CA ALA A 509 11.62 -24.97 3.85
C ALA A 509 10.50 -25.24 2.83
N LEU A 510 9.24 -25.24 3.26
CA LEU A 510 8.08 -25.36 2.37
C LEU A 510 7.99 -24.19 1.39
N ARG A 511 8.27 -22.98 1.85
CA ARG A 511 8.30 -21.78 1.00
C ARG A 511 9.40 -21.87 -0.09
N GLN A 512 10.57 -22.39 0.22
CA GLN A 512 11.63 -22.63 -0.77
C GLN A 512 11.19 -23.64 -1.84
N VAL A 513 10.53 -24.73 -1.43
CA VAL A 513 9.96 -25.70 -2.40
C VAL A 513 8.92 -25.05 -3.29
N ARG A 514 8.05 -24.21 -2.72
CA ARG A 514 7.05 -23.47 -3.49
C ARG A 514 7.68 -22.51 -4.50
N MET A 515 8.69 -21.74 -4.08
CA MET A 515 9.40 -20.80 -4.97
C MET A 515 10.01 -21.52 -6.17
N ARG A 516 10.67 -22.65 -5.94
CA ARG A 516 11.23 -23.47 -7.03
C ARG A 516 10.16 -23.89 -8.04
N PHE A 517 9.01 -24.41 -7.59
CA PHE A 517 7.93 -24.77 -8.49
C PHE A 517 7.30 -23.57 -9.20
N ALA A 518 7.23 -22.42 -8.55
CA ALA A 518 6.75 -21.20 -9.14
C ALA A 518 7.65 -20.71 -10.28
N GLU A 519 8.98 -20.79 -10.12
CA GLU A 519 9.96 -20.50 -11.15
C GLU A 519 9.91 -21.52 -12.31
N GLU A 520 9.84 -22.83 -11.99
CA GLU A 520 9.77 -23.91 -13.00
C GLU A 520 8.51 -23.82 -13.86
N THR A 521 7.39 -23.38 -13.29
CA THR A 521 6.10 -23.32 -13.99
C THR A 521 5.74 -21.91 -14.47
N ASN A 522 6.60 -20.94 -14.19
CA ASN A 522 6.40 -19.51 -14.52
C ASN A 522 5.04 -18.97 -14.04
N VAL A 523 4.67 -19.32 -12.80
CA VAL A 523 3.44 -18.83 -12.16
C VAL A 523 3.76 -18.18 -10.81
N PRO A 524 2.93 -17.25 -10.32
CA PRO A 524 3.11 -16.66 -8.99
C PRO A 524 3.09 -17.75 -7.89
N PRO A 525 3.94 -17.64 -6.86
CA PRO A 525 4.07 -18.67 -5.81
C PRO A 525 2.75 -19.04 -5.10
N TYR A 526 1.85 -18.09 -4.92
CA TYR A 526 0.54 -18.34 -4.28
C TYR A 526 -0.40 -19.24 -5.11
N VAL A 527 -0.17 -19.34 -6.42
CA VAL A 527 -0.94 -20.23 -7.31
C VAL A 527 -0.67 -21.71 -6.97
N ILE A 528 0.54 -22.02 -6.51
CA ILE A 528 0.92 -23.37 -6.08
C ILE A 528 0.25 -23.67 -4.74
N PHE A 529 0.63 -22.95 -3.68
CA PHE A 529 -0.02 -22.99 -2.38
C PHE A 529 0.05 -21.62 -1.70
N ALA A 530 -1.05 -21.20 -1.07
CA ALA A 530 -1.07 -19.98 -0.26
C ALA A 530 -0.20 -20.15 1.01
N ASP A 531 0.27 -19.06 1.59
CA ASP A 531 1.05 -19.08 2.84
C ASP A 531 0.27 -19.72 4.00
N ALA A 532 -1.06 -19.52 4.06
CA ALA A 532 -1.92 -20.18 5.04
C ALA A 532 -1.85 -21.72 4.92
N THR A 533 -1.85 -22.24 3.69
CA THR A 533 -1.70 -23.69 3.42
C THR A 533 -0.33 -24.20 3.85
N LEU A 534 0.75 -23.44 3.59
CA LEU A 534 2.10 -23.81 4.02
C LEU A 534 2.25 -23.77 5.55
N ARG A 535 1.62 -22.80 6.21
CA ARG A 535 1.59 -22.73 7.69
C ARG A 535 0.82 -23.88 8.30
N GLU A 536 -0.31 -24.27 7.71
CA GLU A 536 -1.06 -25.42 8.15
C GLU A 536 -0.28 -26.72 7.93
N MET A 537 0.48 -26.87 6.83
CA MET A 537 1.40 -27.98 6.60
C MET A 537 2.52 -28.01 7.65
N ALA A 538 3.11 -26.86 7.98
CA ALA A 538 4.16 -26.76 8.97
C ALA A 538 3.65 -27.07 10.38
N HIS A 539 2.42 -26.69 10.69
CA HIS A 539 1.79 -26.96 11.97
C HIS A 539 1.34 -28.42 12.13
N LYS A 540 0.66 -28.98 11.10
CA LYS A 540 0.10 -30.34 11.14
C LYS A 540 1.12 -31.43 10.83
N LEU A 541 2.21 -31.10 10.14
CA LEU A 541 3.24 -32.02 9.67
C LEU A 541 2.69 -33.31 9.02
N PRO A 542 1.89 -33.19 7.94
CA PRO A 542 1.33 -34.36 7.27
C PRO A 542 2.42 -35.34 6.85
N ARG A 543 2.23 -36.64 7.10
CA ARG A 543 3.17 -37.73 6.76
C ARG A 543 2.67 -38.62 5.65
N THR A 544 1.38 -38.54 5.36
CA THR A 544 0.73 -39.37 4.33
C THR A 544 -0.01 -38.51 3.33
N LYS A 545 -0.33 -39.11 2.16
CA LYS A 545 -1.15 -38.42 1.14
C LYS A 545 -2.52 -38.00 1.73
N ALA A 546 -3.13 -38.85 2.53
CA ALA A 546 -4.44 -38.59 3.14
C ALA A 546 -4.37 -37.37 4.10
N GLU A 547 -3.35 -37.31 4.94
CA GLU A 547 -3.13 -36.18 5.85
C GLU A 547 -2.80 -34.87 5.08
N MET A 548 -2.05 -34.97 3.98
CA MET A 548 -1.74 -33.81 3.14
C MET A 548 -3.00 -33.27 2.43
N LEU A 549 -3.89 -34.14 1.98
CA LEU A 549 -5.17 -33.75 1.39
C LEU A 549 -6.17 -33.17 2.42
N ALA A 550 -5.97 -33.45 3.71
CA ALA A 550 -6.73 -32.85 4.80
C ALA A 550 -6.24 -31.45 5.21
N VAL A 551 -5.16 -30.95 4.60
CA VAL A 551 -4.69 -29.57 4.76
C VAL A 551 -5.51 -28.63 3.87
N GLY A 552 -6.00 -27.54 4.44
CA GLY A 552 -6.79 -26.54 3.71
C GLY A 552 -6.02 -26.00 2.48
N GLY A 553 -6.65 -26.01 1.31
CA GLY A 553 -6.04 -25.55 0.05
C GLY A 553 -5.22 -26.60 -0.70
N VAL A 554 -5.13 -27.84 -0.22
CA VAL A 554 -4.49 -28.97 -0.91
C VAL A 554 -5.56 -29.88 -1.53
N GLY A 555 -5.97 -29.55 -2.76
CA GLY A 555 -6.83 -30.41 -3.55
C GLY A 555 -6.06 -31.54 -4.26
N GLN A 556 -6.78 -32.59 -4.72
CA GLN A 556 -6.20 -33.76 -5.39
C GLN A 556 -5.28 -33.35 -6.57
N VAL A 557 -5.71 -32.40 -7.42
CA VAL A 557 -4.94 -31.94 -8.57
C VAL A 557 -3.62 -31.27 -8.16
N LYS A 558 -3.64 -30.46 -7.11
CA LYS A 558 -2.43 -29.81 -6.58
C LYS A 558 -1.51 -30.80 -5.88
N TYR A 559 -2.11 -31.78 -5.18
CA TYR A 559 -1.31 -32.87 -4.60
C TYR A 559 -0.59 -33.68 -5.68
N ASP A 560 -1.28 -34.08 -6.72
CA ASP A 560 -0.70 -34.91 -7.79
C ASP A 560 0.42 -34.17 -8.56
N LYS A 561 0.36 -32.82 -8.61
CA LYS A 561 1.40 -31.98 -9.23
C LYS A 561 2.58 -31.69 -8.31
N TYR A 562 2.33 -31.37 -7.06
CA TYR A 562 3.33 -30.77 -6.14
C TYR A 562 3.42 -31.50 -4.80
N GLY A 563 2.37 -32.20 -4.37
CA GLY A 563 2.18 -32.68 -3.00
C GLY A 563 3.31 -33.54 -2.44
N GLU A 564 3.95 -34.40 -3.25
CA GLU A 564 5.05 -35.25 -2.79
C GLU A 564 6.29 -34.46 -2.34
N ALA A 565 6.61 -33.35 -3.05
CA ALA A 565 7.74 -32.51 -2.68
C ALA A 565 7.51 -31.80 -1.32
N PHE A 566 6.29 -31.32 -1.08
CA PHE A 566 5.91 -30.72 0.19
C PHE A 566 5.80 -31.77 1.32
N LEU A 567 5.27 -32.94 1.02
CA LEU A 567 5.21 -34.07 1.94
C LEU A 567 6.61 -34.56 2.35
N SER A 568 7.60 -34.48 1.48
CA SER A 568 8.99 -34.82 1.81
C SER A 568 9.58 -33.88 2.83
N VAL A 569 9.27 -32.57 2.77
CA VAL A 569 9.71 -31.56 3.74
C VAL A 569 9.08 -31.82 5.12
N THR A 570 7.77 -32.05 5.16
CA THR A 570 7.07 -32.31 6.43
C THR A 570 7.48 -33.63 7.07
N LYS A 571 7.80 -34.64 6.27
CA LYS A 571 8.38 -35.91 6.75
C LYS A 571 9.79 -35.72 7.33
N ALA A 572 10.64 -34.94 6.67
CA ALA A 572 12.02 -34.68 7.10
C ALA A 572 12.09 -33.90 8.41
N ALA A 573 11.11 -33.03 8.68
CA ALA A 573 11.03 -32.22 9.88
C ALA A 573 10.91 -33.02 11.20
N THR A 574 10.58 -34.29 11.12
CA THR A 574 10.39 -35.19 12.28
C THR A 574 11.49 -36.23 12.46
N ALA A 575 12.52 -36.21 11.59
CA ALA A 575 13.67 -37.11 11.70
C ALA A 575 14.75 -36.50 12.63
N PRO A 576 15.46 -37.30 13.46
CA PRO A 576 16.58 -36.81 14.26
C PRO A 576 17.71 -36.29 13.31
N LYS A 577 18.31 -35.22 13.68
CA LYS A 577 19.40 -34.55 12.96
C LYS A 577 20.52 -35.53 12.65
N LEU A 578 20.72 -35.90 11.39
CA LEU A 578 21.96 -36.44 10.87
C LEU A 578 22.92 -35.31 10.48
N PRO A 579 24.24 -35.44 10.64
CA PRO A 579 25.17 -34.36 10.42
C PRO A 579 25.24 -33.98 8.92
N ALA A 580 25.48 -32.69 8.69
CA ALA A 580 25.56 -32.08 7.38
C ALA A 580 26.62 -32.76 6.49
N GLY A 581 26.18 -33.35 5.39
CA GLY A 581 27.02 -33.89 4.33
C GLY A 581 26.23 -34.05 3.06
N SER A 582 26.62 -33.27 2.11
CA SER A 582 26.22 -33.21 0.69
C SER A 582 25.48 -34.42 0.10
N ALA A 583 24.27 -34.18 -0.44
CA ALA A 583 23.78 -34.88 -1.63
C ALA A 583 22.65 -34.08 -2.29
N ASN A 584 22.86 -33.64 -3.51
CA ASN A 584 21.80 -33.16 -4.40
C ASN A 584 20.81 -34.30 -4.69
N PRO A 585 19.49 -34.04 -4.64
CA PRO A 585 18.52 -35.02 -5.12
C PRO A 585 18.49 -35.08 -6.64
N PRO A 586 18.13 -36.24 -7.22
CA PRO A 586 18.16 -36.47 -8.64
C PRO A 586 17.10 -35.65 -9.39
N THR A 587 17.51 -35.00 -10.45
CA THR A 587 16.65 -34.30 -11.41
C THR A 587 15.84 -35.27 -12.26
N THR A 588 14.55 -35.40 -11.95
CA THR A 588 13.61 -36.07 -12.85
C THR A 588 12.96 -35.02 -13.75
N ARG A 589 13.31 -35.02 -15.02
CA ARG A 589 12.67 -34.19 -16.06
C ARG A 589 11.22 -34.64 -16.22
N ILE A 590 10.28 -33.75 -15.88
CA ILE A 590 8.86 -33.92 -16.22
C ILE A 590 8.59 -33.19 -17.52
N ARG A 591 7.95 -33.90 -18.46
CA ARG A 591 7.54 -33.38 -19.77
C ARG A 591 6.53 -32.26 -19.65
N GLY A 592 6.59 -31.31 -20.57
CA GLY A 592 5.87 -30.04 -20.59
C GLY A 592 4.33 -30.12 -20.58
N PRO A 593 3.69 -28.97 -20.45
CA PRO A 593 2.27 -28.86 -20.12
C PRO A 593 1.36 -29.17 -21.29
N LEU A 594 0.21 -29.77 -20.97
CA LEU A 594 -0.93 -29.84 -21.88
C LEU A 594 -1.57 -28.45 -22.02
N PRO A 595 -2.07 -28.06 -23.21
CA PRO A 595 -2.64 -26.75 -23.43
C PRO A 595 -3.91 -26.54 -22.57
N GLU A 596 -4.00 -25.42 -21.88
CA GLU A 596 -5.23 -24.94 -21.23
C GLU A 596 -6.29 -24.68 -22.28
N VAL A 597 -7.36 -25.44 -22.23
CA VAL A 597 -8.57 -25.17 -23.03
C VAL A 597 -9.42 -24.21 -22.22
N ALA A 598 -9.45 -22.93 -22.60
CA ALA A 598 -10.41 -21.96 -22.07
C ALA A 598 -11.82 -22.53 -22.24
N MET A 599 -12.57 -22.67 -21.13
CA MET A 599 -13.94 -23.13 -21.17
C MET A 599 -14.81 -22.06 -21.84
N ARG A 600 -15.38 -22.38 -23.00
CA ARG A 600 -16.37 -21.53 -23.66
C ARG A 600 -17.76 -21.92 -23.20
N SER A 601 -18.58 -20.90 -22.92
CA SER A 601 -20.00 -21.06 -22.62
C SER A 601 -20.77 -21.59 -23.84
N ARG A 602 -21.99 -22.03 -23.62
CA ARG A 602 -22.90 -22.50 -24.69
C ARG A 602 -23.18 -21.44 -25.76
N ASP A 603 -23.06 -20.15 -25.43
CA ASP A 603 -23.17 -19.03 -26.36
C ASP A 603 -21.84 -18.62 -27.02
N GLY A 604 -20.75 -19.35 -26.75
CA GLY A 604 -19.41 -19.14 -27.34
C GLY A 604 -18.53 -18.11 -26.64
N ARG A 605 -18.98 -17.45 -25.57
CA ARG A 605 -18.21 -16.48 -24.79
C ARG A 605 -17.29 -17.19 -23.80
N THR A 606 -16.24 -16.50 -23.33
CA THR A 606 -15.33 -17.04 -22.33
C THR A 606 -15.90 -16.81 -20.92
N ILE A 607 -16.08 -17.87 -20.14
CA ILE A 607 -16.49 -17.79 -18.73
C ILE A 607 -15.25 -17.50 -17.88
N PRO A 608 -15.26 -16.44 -17.05
CA PRO A 608 -14.15 -16.15 -16.13
C PRO A 608 -13.90 -17.32 -15.17
N ASP A 609 -12.64 -17.59 -14.86
CA ASP A 609 -12.25 -18.72 -14.01
C ASP A 609 -12.89 -18.70 -12.63
N SER A 610 -13.09 -17.51 -12.07
CA SER A 610 -13.80 -17.32 -10.82
C SER A 610 -15.27 -17.80 -10.92
N VAL A 611 -15.97 -17.44 -12.00
CA VAL A 611 -17.35 -17.86 -12.26
C VAL A 611 -17.43 -19.35 -12.57
N ARG A 612 -16.48 -19.89 -13.36
CA ARG A 612 -16.37 -21.32 -13.64
C ARG A 612 -16.24 -22.16 -12.37
N ARG A 613 -15.42 -21.71 -11.44
CA ARG A 613 -15.23 -22.41 -10.16
C ARG A 613 -16.47 -22.37 -9.26
N THR A 614 -17.26 -21.28 -9.29
CA THR A 614 -18.59 -21.25 -8.67
C THR A 614 -19.50 -22.31 -9.32
N TRP A 615 -19.50 -22.38 -10.64
CA TRP A 615 -20.31 -23.33 -11.38
C TRP A 615 -19.98 -24.79 -11.07
N GLU A 616 -18.70 -25.13 -10.99
CA GLU A 616 -18.24 -26.48 -10.63
C GLU A 616 -18.73 -26.90 -9.24
N LEU A 617 -18.70 -25.98 -8.26
CA LEU A 617 -19.20 -26.23 -6.90
C LEU A 617 -20.72 -26.34 -6.83
N LEU A 618 -21.47 -25.48 -7.53
CA LEU A 618 -22.92 -25.59 -7.63
C LEU A 618 -23.34 -26.91 -8.29
N ARG A 619 -22.63 -27.36 -9.33
CA ARG A 619 -22.88 -28.66 -9.97
C ARG A 619 -22.51 -29.86 -9.10
N SER A 620 -21.66 -29.70 -8.09
CA SER A 620 -21.38 -30.75 -7.11
C SER A 620 -22.47 -30.89 -6.03
N GLY A 621 -23.51 -30.04 -6.07
CA GLY A 621 -24.67 -30.11 -5.19
C GLY A 621 -24.62 -29.18 -3.98
N LEU A 622 -23.60 -28.29 -3.90
CA LEU A 622 -23.54 -27.26 -2.86
C LEU A 622 -24.55 -26.13 -3.15
N ASP A 623 -25.15 -25.59 -2.09
CA ASP A 623 -26.02 -24.42 -2.19
C ASP A 623 -25.20 -23.11 -2.27
N ILE A 624 -25.88 -21.96 -2.51
CA ILE A 624 -25.22 -20.65 -2.67
C ILE A 624 -24.42 -20.26 -1.41
N ALA A 625 -24.96 -20.54 -0.22
CA ALA A 625 -24.33 -20.20 1.05
C ALA A 625 -23.10 -21.10 1.33
N GLU A 626 -23.22 -22.39 1.02
CA GLU A 626 -22.12 -23.35 1.11
C GLU A 626 -21.00 -23.01 0.13
N VAL A 627 -21.32 -22.63 -1.12
CA VAL A 627 -20.34 -22.19 -2.11
C VAL A 627 -19.68 -20.87 -1.67
N ALA A 628 -20.45 -19.96 -1.07
CA ALA A 628 -19.91 -18.72 -0.52
C ALA A 628 -18.91 -19.00 0.62
N ALA A 629 -19.28 -19.87 1.54
CA ALA A 629 -18.41 -20.29 2.65
C ALA A 629 -17.14 -21.02 2.17
N GLU A 630 -17.28 -21.98 1.24
CA GLU A 630 -16.18 -22.75 0.67
C GLU A 630 -15.17 -21.86 -0.08
N ARG A 631 -15.67 -20.82 -0.74
CA ARG A 631 -14.83 -19.89 -1.54
C ARG A 631 -14.35 -18.66 -0.77
N GLY A 632 -14.82 -18.45 0.45
CA GLY A 632 -14.54 -17.24 1.23
C GLY A 632 -15.14 -15.96 0.63
N TYR A 633 -16.23 -16.09 -0.13
CA TYR A 633 -16.94 -14.97 -0.74
C TYR A 633 -18.23 -14.66 0.01
N SER A 634 -18.79 -13.47 -0.23
CA SER A 634 -20.16 -13.16 0.22
C SER A 634 -21.19 -13.92 -0.64
N VAL A 635 -22.36 -14.19 -0.06
CA VAL A 635 -23.49 -14.80 -0.78
C VAL A 635 -23.86 -13.93 -1.98
N SER A 636 -23.80 -12.60 -1.85
CA SER A 636 -24.05 -11.65 -2.94
C SER A 636 -23.05 -11.81 -4.11
N THR A 637 -21.76 -12.06 -3.83
CA THR A 637 -20.75 -12.33 -4.87
C THR A 637 -21.05 -13.62 -5.63
N ILE A 638 -21.48 -14.67 -4.93
CA ILE A 638 -21.87 -15.93 -5.59
C ILE A 638 -23.15 -15.74 -6.41
N SER A 639 -24.11 -14.95 -5.93
CA SER A 639 -25.32 -14.61 -6.70
C SER A 639 -24.99 -13.82 -7.99
N ASN A 640 -23.99 -12.96 -7.97
CA ASN A 640 -23.50 -12.29 -9.18
C ASN A 640 -22.80 -13.25 -10.15
N HIS A 641 -22.01 -14.22 -9.65
CA HIS A 641 -21.45 -15.28 -10.49
C HIS A 641 -22.55 -16.13 -11.14
N MET A 642 -23.62 -16.42 -10.41
CA MET A 642 -24.78 -17.13 -10.96
C MET A 642 -25.53 -16.31 -12.01
N ALA A 643 -25.69 -15.00 -11.79
CA ALA A 643 -26.27 -14.10 -12.79
C ALA A 643 -25.45 -14.13 -14.10
N THR A 644 -24.11 -14.11 -13.99
CA THR A 644 -23.20 -14.26 -15.15
C THR A 644 -23.40 -15.62 -15.85
N LEU A 645 -23.57 -16.71 -15.09
CA LEU A 645 -23.82 -18.05 -15.66
C LEU A 645 -25.19 -18.13 -16.36
N ILE A 646 -26.20 -17.43 -15.84
CA ILE A 646 -27.51 -17.28 -16.47
C ILE A 646 -27.38 -16.52 -17.79
N ASP A 647 -26.67 -15.40 -17.82
CA ASP A 647 -26.42 -14.59 -19.00
C ASP A 647 -25.65 -15.37 -20.08
N HIS A 648 -24.73 -16.24 -19.67
CA HIS A 648 -23.96 -17.14 -20.55
C HIS A 648 -24.67 -18.45 -20.90
N ARG A 649 -25.94 -18.61 -20.54
CA ARG A 649 -26.78 -19.79 -20.79
C ARG A 649 -26.31 -21.10 -20.18
N GLU A 650 -25.45 -21.04 -19.15
CA GLU A 650 -25.05 -22.23 -18.40
C GLU A 650 -26.11 -22.65 -17.37
N ILE A 651 -26.87 -21.66 -16.85
CA ILE A 651 -28.04 -21.87 -16.00
C ILE A 651 -29.26 -21.40 -16.79
N GLU A 652 -30.19 -22.31 -17.09
CA GLU A 652 -31.41 -22.01 -17.83
C GLU A 652 -32.61 -21.83 -16.93
N GLU A 653 -32.65 -22.49 -15.79
CA GLU A 653 -33.74 -22.43 -14.79
C GLU A 653 -33.14 -22.12 -13.41
N ILE A 654 -33.87 -21.29 -12.65
CA ILE A 654 -33.47 -20.90 -11.27
C ILE A 654 -34.41 -21.44 -10.20
N THR A 655 -35.29 -22.38 -10.55
CA THR A 655 -36.39 -22.89 -9.69
C THR A 655 -35.85 -23.54 -8.38
N GLN A 656 -34.64 -24.03 -8.39
CA GLN A 656 -33.96 -24.57 -7.20
C GLN A 656 -33.54 -23.50 -6.18
N TRP A 657 -33.44 -22.21 -6.58
CA TRP A 657 -33.02 -21.09 -5.72
C TRP A 657 -34.13 -20.05 -5.55
N VAL A 658 -35.03 -19.93 -6.55
CA VAL A 658 -36.17 -19.01 -6.56
C VAL A 658 -37.37 -19.82 -7.06
N ASP A 659 -38.27 -20.18 -6.17
CA ASP A 659 -39.46 -20.96 -6.55
C ASP A 659 -40.38 -20.15 -7.48
N ASP A 660 -41.21 -20.86 -8.25
CA ASP A 660 -42.09 -20.26 -9.25
C ASP A 660 -43.07 -19.23 -8.67
N ALA A 661 -43.55 -19.46 -7.44
CA ALA A 661 -44.47 -18.54 -6.78
C ALA A 661 -43.76 -17.22 -6.43
N THR A 662 -42.52 -17.30 -5.93
CA THR A 662 -41.66 -16.13 -5.66
C THR A 662 -41.28 -15.41 -6.94
N LEU A 663 -40.94 -16.13 -8.01
CA LEU A 663 -40.62 -15.54 -9.31
C LEU A 663 -41.82 -14.83 -9.94
N MET A 664 -43.04 -15.42 -9.84
CA MET A 664 -44.28 -14.74 -10.29
C MET A 664 -44.57 -13.48 -9.48
N ARG A 665 -44.33 -13.47 -8.17
CA ARG A 665 -44.51 -12.28 -7.32
C ARG A 665 -43.52 -11.17 -7.71
N ILE A 666 -42.29 -11.52 -7.96
CA ILE A 666 -41.26 -10.57 -8.43
C ILE A 666 -41.70 -10.02 -9.80
N ARG A 667 -42.08 -10.86 -10.73
CA ARG A 667 -42.51 -10.44 -12.07
C ARG A 667 -43.74 -9.53 -12.03
N LYS A 668 -44.67 -9.81 -11.12
CA LYS A 668 -45.87 -8.95 -10.91
C LYS A 668 -45.48 -7.58 -10.34
N ALA A 669 -44.48 -7.50 -9.48
CA ALA A 669 -43.96 -6.25 -8.90
C ALA A 669 -43.17 -5.42 -9.93
N VAL A 670 -42.52 -6.07 -10.88
CA VAL A 670 -41.74 -5.43 -11.97
C VAL A 670 -42.64 -4.94 -13.12
N GLY A 671 -43.72 -5.64 -13.44
CA GLY A 671 -44.56 -5.38 -14.61
C GLY A 671 -44.00 -5.97 -15.90
N ASP A 672 -44.45 -5.46 -17.07
CA ASP A 672 -44.10 -6.01 -18.40
C ASP A 672 -42.73 -5.55 -18.95
N GLY A 673 -41.94 -4.81 -18.18
CA GLY A 673 -40.64 -4.29 -18.58
C GLY A 673 -39.42 -5.05 -18.00
N PRO A 674 -38.20 -4.65 -18.40
CA PRO A 674 -37.01 -5.17 -17.80
C PRO A 674 -36.89 -4.77 -16.32
N MET A 675 -36.36 -5.64 -15.51
CA MET A 675 -36.19 -5.41 -14.08
C MET A 675 -35.00 -4.44 -13.82
N GLY A 676 -35.32 -3.24 -13.31
CA GLY A 676 -34.38 -2.18 -13.00
C GLY A 676 -33.72 -2.32 -11.64
N ALA A 677 -33.60 -1.21 -10.88
CA ALA A 677 -33.04 -1.17 -9.55
C ALA A 677 -33.79 -2.07 -8.56
N LEU A 678 -33.06 -2.85 -7.74
CA LEU A 678 -33.66 -3.85 -6.84
C LEU A 678 -34.28 -3.24 -5.58
N GLY A 679 -33.82 -2.06 -5.13
CA GLY A 679 -34.31 -1.40 -3.92
C GLY A 679 -35.81 -1.19 -3.87
N PRO A 680 -36.42 -0.51 -4.87
CA PRO A 680 -37.88 -0.30 -4.92
C PRO A 680 -38.67 -1.59 -4.95
N ILE A 681 -38.15 -2.64 -5.62
CA ILE A 681 -38.81 -3.95 -5.71
C ILE A 681 -38.72 -4.69 -4.37
N LYS A 682 -37.56 -4.58 -3.68
CA LYS A 682 -37.40 -5.11 -2.34
C LYS A 682 -38.35 -4.46 -1.33
N GLU A 683 -38.53 -3.12 -1.41
CA GLU A 683 -39.49 -2.39 -0.58
C GLU A 683 -40.94 -2.83 -0.85
N ALA A 684 -41.30 -3.08 -2.11
CA ALA A 684 -42.65 -3.53 -2.48
C ALA A 684 -42.94 -4.98 -2.05
N LEU A 685 -41.93 -5.84 -2.01
CA LEU A 685 -42.08 -7.27 -1.68
C LEU A 685 -41.76 -7.60 -0.21
N GLY A 686 -41.18 -6.68 0.53
CA GLY A 686 -40.83 -6.86 1.95
C GLY A 686 -39.73 -7.91 2.19
N ASP A 687 -39.69 -8.44 3.41
CA ASP A 687 -38.66 -9.40 3.82
C ASP A 687 -38.86 -10.84 3.35
N GLU A 688 -39.99 -11.11 2.67
CA GLU A 688 -40.30 -12.44 2.14
C GLU A 688 -39.51 -12.83 0.89
N VAL A 689 -38.84 -11.87 0.24
CA VAL A 689 -37.94 -12.09 -0.92
C VAL A 689 -36.56 -11.51 -0.62
N SER A 690 -35.51 -12.33 -0.67
CA SER A 690 -34.17 -11.88 -0.39
C SER A 690 -33.55 -11.08 -1.56
N TYR A 691 -32.51 -10.27 -1.30
CA TYR A 691 -31.79 -9.58 -2.37
C TYR A 691 -31.14 -10.56 -3.35
N GLU A 692 -30.68 -11.72 -2.88
CA GLU A 692 -30.10 -12.78 -3.71
C GLU A 692 -31.12 -13.33 -4.70
N GLN A 693 -32.36 -13.57 -4.23
CA GLN A 693 -33.47 -14.01 -5.09
C GLN A 693 -33.81 -12.94 -6.13
N LEU A 694 -33.79 -11.66 -5.75
CA LEU A 694 -34.01 -10.56 -6.68
C LEU A 694 -32.89 -10.46 -7.74
N HIS A 695 -31.64 -10.69 -7.39
CA HIS A 695 -30.52 -10.71 -8.35
C HIS A 695 -30.69 -11.83 -9.38
N LEU A 696 -31.03 -13.04 -8.95
CA LEU A 696 -31.23 -14.17 -9.85
C LEU A 696 -32.46 -13.97 -10.75
N ALA A 697 -33.57 -13.47 -10.17
CA ALA A 697 -34.78 -13.17 -10.92
C ALA A 697 -34.53 -12.08 -11.99
N ARG A 698 -33.73 -11.04 -11.67
CA ARG A 698 -33.34 -10.00 -12.63
C ARG A 698 -32.57 -10.57 -13.82
N ALA A 699 -31.60 -11.45 -13.59
CA ALA A 699 -30.85 -12.08 -14.68
C ALA A 699 -31.75 -12.90 -15.63
N ILE A 700 -32.74 -13.63 -15.09
CA ILE A 700 -33.67 -14.39 -15.91
C ILE A 700 -34.68 -13.48 -16.60
N ILE A 701 -35.28 -12.50 -15.91
CA ILE A 701 -36.34 -11.61 -16.46
C ILE A 701 -35.77 -10.72 -17.56
N ASN A 702 -34.57 -10.19 -17.40
CA ASN A 702 -33.95 -9.31 -18.40
C ASN A 702 -33.34 -10.07 -19.58
N ARG A 703 -33.26 -11.38 -19.51
CA ARG A 703 -32.79 -12.24 -20.59
C ARG A 703 -33.90 -12.58 -21.61
N ILE A 704 -35.15 -12.55 -21.16
CA ILE A 704 -36.36 -12.79 -22.02
C ILE A 704 -36.73 -11.52 -22.77
#